data_33533aef3080d1f4b4a2c66e7e39a0fe
#
_entry.id   33533aef3080d1f4b4a2c66e7e39a0fe
#
_cell.length_a   1.000
_cell.length_b   1.000
_cell.length_c   1.000
_cell.angle_alpha   90.00
_cell.angle_beta   90.00
_cell.angle_gamma   90.00
#
_symmetry.space_group_name_H-M   'P 1'
#
loop_
_entity.id
_entity.type
_entity.pdbx_description
1 polymer ?
#
loop_
_entity_poly.entity_id
_entity_poly.type
_entity_poly.pdbx_seq_one_letter_code
_entity_poly.pdbx_strand_id
1 'polypeptide(L)'
;MKKTTLFCLILISITNLIAQDYFPTNTELKQENNNYTAFTNAVIFITPNEIIKNGTLLIQDGKVIESGESVTIPENTIIINLHGNYIYPSFIDPYSGFGISKPKKAKRERSQQYGTKREGFYWNDHIMPENKAIDKFMYASKKADELRKAGFGVVNSHIMDGIARGTGVLVTLNDKGTNSERIINDASGQYFSFKKSQMSNQSYPSSHMGSIALLKQLQHDAKWYLEGNATNKDLSLEALNTNKNIPSFIESGDKRKNINAADISNEFNLNYTIVGGGNEYETIESIKATQAKYIIPINFPKAYDVSDPYSLKHLTIAEMRYWNQAPTNLKVLSENNIEFALTTFNLETISEFDTNLKKAIKYGYDKTKALESLTTIPAAMLGQSDKIGTLKNGRYANFLITSGELFNEKTIIYENWVQGNKNSINSLNQKDIRGDYLISTSEKKFDITISGKMETLKSEVKFDTIAYASKLNYKDNWLTLTFTNKETKDVYSSTALIEKKNDNFSGLLILPNGKETLFYATKQKKIKENKGGKENKKEDEQKIEIVPLTYPNVGYGFSELPKQQNILFTNATVWTNEEDGILRETDVLVKNGKIKKIGTNLSAKNTLIIDATGKHLTAGIIDEHSHIAAASINEGGQNSSAEVTIEDVLDPEDINIYRNLAGGVTTIQILHGSANPIGGRSAIIKPKWGSDADGLLYKDAPKFIKFALGENVKQSNWQSYSRFPQTRMGVEQLYVNYFTRAQEYEDKKKSGKTYRYDEEMEVLVEILNNERFISCHSYVQSEINMLMKVAERFNFRVNTFTHILEGYKVADKMKEHGVGASTFSDWWSYKYEVIDAIPYNASIMTNAGVIVAINSDDAEMSRRLNQEAAKSVKYGGMSEEDAWKMVTLNPAILLHLDDKVGSVKVGKDADLVLWSDHPLSVYAKAEKTLIEGAVYFDIKKDKEQRKAIQKEKNKLVNLMRNEKDNGVKKRTPMWKKKRHLTCESL
;
A
#
# COMPACT_ATOMS: atom_id res chain seq x y z
N MET A 1 -75.93 -30.85 6.93
CA MET A 1 -75.05 -31.94 7.37
C MET A 1 -73.79 -32.13 6.54
N LYS A 2 -73.78 -32.08 5.18
CA LYS A 2 -72.57 -32.31 4.39
C LYS A 2 -71.45 -31.21 4.50
N LYS A 3 -71.80 -29.95 4.85
CA LYS A 3 -70.79 -28.86 5.02
C LYS A 3 -70.17 -28.88 6.40
N THR A 4 -70.81 -29.35 7.41
CA THR A 4 -70.26 -29.45 8.78
C THR A 4 -69.31 -30.60 8.92
N THR A 5 -69.60 -31.75 8.20
CA THR A 5 -68.73 -32.92 8.17
C THR A 5 -67.43 -32.66 7.44
N LEU A 6 -67.41 -31.82 6.36
CA LEU A 6 -66.20 -31.41 5.66
C LEU A 6 -65.37 -30.45 6.50
N PHE A 7 -65.99 -29.57 7.30
CA PHE A 7 -65.29 -28.66 8.18
C PHE A 7 -64.63 -29.37 9.38
N CYS A 8 -65.27 -30.39 9.91
CA CYS A 8 -64.68 -31.24 10.96
C CYS A 8 -63.57 -32.14 10.42
N LEU A 9 -63.66 -32.65 9.16
CA LEU A 9 -62.62 -33.40 8.52
C LEU A 9 -61.36 -32.51 8.23
N ILE A 10 -61.53 -31.23 7.88
CA ILE A 10 -60.43 -30.31 7.67
C ILE A 10 -59.80 -29.91 9.02
N LEU A 11 -60.60 -29.73 10.11
CA LEU A 11 -60.04 -29.49 11.46
C LEU A 11 -59.26 -30.71 12.00
N ILE A 12 -59.67 -31.92 11.72
CA ILE A 12 -58.98 -33.17 12.13
C ILE A 12 -57.68 -33.36 11.30
N SER A 13 -57.60 -32.90 10.05
CA SER A 13 -56.38 -32.97 9.25
C SER A 13 -55.35 -31.88 9.65
N ILE A 14 -55.75 -30.79 10.26
CA ILE A 14 -54.83 -29.73 10.77
C ILE A 14 -54.19 -30.13 12.10
N THR A 15 -54.80 -30.97 12.90
CA THR A 15 -54.26 -31.45 14.18
C THR A 15 -53.23 -32.57 14.04
N ASN A 16 -53.08 -33.18 12.84
CA ASN A 16 -52.10 -34.23 12.59
C ASN A 16 -50.81 -33.73 11.88
N LEU A 17 -50.64 -32.42 11.76
CA LEU A 17 -49.41 -31.81 11.21
C LEU A 17 -48.36 -31.45 12.27
N ILE A 18 -48.56 -31.87 13.53
CA ILE A 18 -47.46 -31.94 14.47
C ILE A 18 -46.81 -33.31 14.20
N ALA A 19 -45.89 -33.38 13.29
CA ALA A 19 -45.01 -34.52 13.18
C ALA A 19 -44.25 -34.62 14.51
N GLN A 20 -44.70 -35.52 15.39
CA GLN A 20 -43.84 -36.00 16.44
C GLN A 20 -42.68 -36.70 15.73
N ASP A 21 -41.47 -36.27 16.02
CA ASP A 21 -40.28 -37.06 15.73
C ASP A 21 -40.41 -38.41 16.45
N TYR A 22 -40.84 -39.43 15.73
CA TYR A 22 -41.17 -40.76 16.25
C TYR A 22 -39.93 -41.54 16.66
N PHE A 23 -38.75 -41.07 16.26
CA PHE A 23 -37.46 -41.62 16.68
C PHE A 23 -36.59 -40.49 17.15
N PRO A 24 -36.02 -40.55 18.35
CA PRO A 24 -34.88 -39.67 18.66
C PRO A 24 -33.83 -39.86 17.61
N THR A 25 -33.45 -38.80 16.92
CA THR A 25 -32.33 -38.83 15.99
C THR A 25 -31.14 -39.40 16.74
N ASN A 26 -30.56 -40.52 16.23
CA ASN A 26 -29.37 -41.14 16.79
C ASN A 26 -28.08 -40.26 16.66
N THR A 27 -28.24 -39.01 16.29
CA THR A 27 -27.21 -38.00 16.32
C THR A 27 -27.28 -37.33 17.67
N GLU A 28 -26.19 -37.48 18.43
CA GLU A 28 -25.88 -36.85 19.70
C GLU A 28 -27.06 -36.15 20.36
N LEU A 29 -27.40 -36.54 21.58
CA LEU A 29 -28.31 -35.75 22.41
C LEU A 29 -27.89 -34.30 22.34
N LYS A 30 -28.66 -33.48 21.61
CA LYS A 30 -28.52 -32.02 21.72
C LYS A 30 -28.75 -31.70 23.18
N GLN A 31 -27.72 -31.53 23.92
CA GLN A 31 -27.78 -30.82 25.19
C GLN A 31 -28.05 -29.37 24.85
N GLU A 32 -29.30 -29.03 24.53
CA GLU A 32 -29.73 -27.66 24.60
C GLU A 32 -29.66 -27.28 26.07
N ASN A 33 -28.62 -26.61 26.46
CA ASN A 33 -28.50 -26.03 27.77
C ASN A 33 -29.40 -24.79 27.82
N ASN A 34 -30.68 -24.98 28.04
CA ASN A 34 -31.64 -23.90 28.21
C ASN A 34 -31.47 -23.17 29.55
N ASN A 35 -30.42 -23.51 30.32
CA ASN A 35 -30.11 -22.88 31.57
C ASN A 35 -29.38 -21.55 31.34
N TYR A 36 -29.74 -20.58 32.15
CA TYR A 36 -28.92 -19.38 32.27
C TYR A 36 -27.55 -19.70 32.77
N THR A 37 -26.54 -18.97 32.31
CA THR A 37 -25.18 -18.98 32.87
C THR A 37 -24.83 -17.56 33.31
N ALA A 38 -24.46 -17.42 34.57
CA ALA A 38 -24.07 -16.14 35.17
C ALA A 38 -22.57 -16.15 35.51
N PHE A 39 -21.85 -15.16 34.99
CA PHE A 39 -20.46 -14.91 35.34
C PHE A 39 -20.40 -13.78 36.36
N THR A 40 -20.09 -14.09 37.60
CA THR A 40 -20.16 -13.16 38.72
C THR A 40 -18.79 -12.69 39.19
N ASN A 41 -18.75 -11.58 39.92
CA ASN A 41 -17.53 -10.99 40.51
C ASN A 41 -16.44 -10.73 39.44
N ALA A 42 -16.82 -10.09 38.31
CA ALA A 42 -15.96 -9.78 37.20
C ALA A 42 -15.82 -8.27 36.96
N VAL A 43 -14.70 -7.85 36.38
CA VAL A 43 -14.58 -6.56 35.73
C VAL A 43 -15.06 -6.72 34.29
N ILE A 44 -16.16 -6.09 33.95
CA ILE A 44 -16.85 -6.30 32.67
C ILE A 44 -16.74 -5.04 31.79
N PHE A 45 -16.14 -5.18 30.62
CA PHE A 45 -16.18 -4.19 29.55
C PHE A 45 -17.41 -4.47 28.67
N ILE A 46 -18.51 -3.76 28.95
CA ILE A 46 -19.72 -3.86 28.11
C ILE A 46 -19.44 -3.31 26.72
N THR A 47 -18.79 -2.15 26.71
CA THR A 47 -18.18 -1.52 25.54
C THR A 47 -16.74 -1.08 25.91
N PRO A 48 -15.90 -0.64 24.98
CA PRO A 48 -14.58 -0.10 25.32
C PRO A 48 -14.59 1.04 26.34
N ASN A 49 -15.69 1.80 26.40
CA ASN A 49 -15.85 2.98 27.26
C ASN A 49 -16.79 2.77 28.46
N GLU A 50 -17.48 1.64 28.54
CA GLU A 50 -18.46 1.31 29.58
C GLU A 50 -17.97 0.10 30.37
N ILE A 51 -17.53 0.32 31.62
CA ILE A 51 -16.86 -0.67 32.45
C ILE A 51 -17.57 -0.83 33.78
N ILE A 52 -17.88 -2.08 34.15
CA ILE A 52 -18.41 -2.46 35.46
C ILE A 52 -17.30 -3.13 36.25
N LYS A 53 -16.98 -2.62 37.43
CA LYS A 53 -15.82 -3.10 38.23
C LYS A 53 -16.09 -4.39 39.00
N ASN A 54 -17.32 -4.65 39.42
CA ASN A 54 -17.72 -5.86 40.11
C ASN A 54 -19.11 -6.27 39.61
N GLY A 55 -19.16 -6.80 38.42
CA GLY A 55 -20.37 -7.07 37.69
C GLY A 55 -20.71 -8.56 37.54
N THR A 56 -21.92 -8.75 37.04
CA THR A 56 -22.45 -10.04 36.58
C THR A 56 -22.83 -9.93 35.11
N LEU A 57 -22.36 -10.90 34.30
CA LEU A 57 -22.80 -11.12 32.91
C LEU A 57 -23.72 -12.35 32.90
N LEU A 58 -24.98 -12.17 32.53
CA LEU A 58 -26.00 -13.23 32.39
C LEU A 58 -26.17 -13.55 30.91
N ILE A 59 -26.05 -14.82 30.54
CA ILE A 59 -26.25 -15.30 29.17
C ILE A 59 -27.21 -16.45 29.11
N GLN A 60 -27.94 -16.57 27.98
CA GLN A 60 -28.79 -17.72 27.63
C GLN A 60 -28.87 -17.84 26.11
N ASP A 61 -28.94 -19.05 25.59
CA ASP A 61 -29.13 -19.34 24.15
C ASP A 61 -28.16 -18.59 23.22
N GLY A 62 -26.89 -18.48 23.66
CA GLY A 62 -25.83 -17.83 22.91
C GLY A 62 -25.90 -16.29 22.89
N LYS A 63 -26.81 -15.69 23.67
CA LYS A 63 -26.98 -14.24 23.76
C LYS A 63 -26.76 -13.71 25.17
N VAL A 64 -26.36 -12.44 25.24
CA VAL A 64 -26.37 -11.68 26.49
C VAL A 64 -27.80 -11.32 26.85
N ILE A 65 -28.21 -11.67 28.05
CA ILE A 65 -29.51 -11.32 28.61
C ILE A 65 -29.38 -10.02 29.39
N GLU A 66 -28.40 -9.93 30.26
CA GLU A 66 -28.19 -8.75 31.09
C GLU A 66 -26.72 -8.65 31.51
N SER A 67 -26.21 -7.43 31.64
CA SER A 67 -24.86 -7.17 32.22
C SER A 67 -24.96 -5.95 33.12
N GLY A 68 -24.50 -6.07 34.36
CA GLY A 68 -24.65 -5.00 35.34
C GLY A 68 -23.98 -5.29 36.68
N GLU A 69 -24.02 -4.32 37.60
CA GLU A 69 -23.60 -4.52 39.01
C GLU A 69 -24.64 -5.29 39.79
N SER A 70 -25.91 -5.11 39.47
CA SER A 70 -27.09 -5.71 40.12
C SER A 70 -27.95 -6.43 39.08
N VAL A 71 -27.54 -7.66 38.72
CA VAL A 71 -28.30 -8.51 37.78
C VAL A 71 -29.14 -9.52 38.58
N THR A 72 -30.42 -9.64 38.27
CA THR A 72 -31.28 -10.69 38.87
C THR A 72 -30.93 -12.04 38.25
N ILE A 73 -30.36 -12.94 39.03
CA ILE A 73 -29.98 -14.27 38.59
C ILE A 73 -31.18 -15.22 38.75
N PRO A 74 -31.72 -15.79 37.64
CA PRO A 74 -32.85 -16.74 37.71
C PRO A 74 -32.51 -18.00 38.48
N GLU A 75 -33.54 -18.70 38.97
CA GLU A 75 -33.35 -20.04 39.57
C GLU A 75 -32.76 -21.01 38.53
N ASN A 76 -32.05 -22.01 39.03
CA ASN A 76 -31.36 -23.00 38.19
C ASN A 76 -30.26 -22.45 37.25
N THR A 77 -29.78 -21.23 37.47
CA THR A 77 -28.64 -20.63 36.70
C THR A 77 -27.34 -21.32 37.11
N ILE A 78 -26.52 -21.62 36.08
CA ILE A 78 -25.11 -22.05 36.28
C ILE A 78 -24.30 -20.82 36.68
N ILE A 79 -23.78 -20.78 37.89
CA ILE A 79 -22.99 -19.66 38.41
C ILE A 79 -21.52 -19.96 38.30
N ILE A 80 -20.75 -19.09 37.59
CA ILE A 80 -19.30 -19.13 37.45
C ILE A 80 -18.75 -17.86 38.12
N ASN A 81 -18.10 -18.04 39.26
CA ASN A 81 -17.45 -16.95 39.98
C ASN A 81 -16.07 -16.69 39.38
N LEU A 82 -15.83 -15.52 38.87
CA LEU A 82 -14.58 -15.12 38.19
C LEU A 82 -13.56 -14.48 39.12
N HIS A 83 -13.87 -14.27 40.42
CA HIS A 83 -12.93 -13.79 41.42
C HIS A 83 -12.14 -12.54 41.02
N GLY A 84 -12.75 -11.59 40.37
CA GLY A 84 -12.14 -10.34 39.91
C GLY A 84 -11.40 -10.43 38.56
N ASN A 85 -11.51 -11.55 37.84
CA ASN A 85 -11.06 -11.64 36.47
C ASN A 85 -11.88 -10.73 35.55
N TYR A 86 -11.35 -10.49 34.34
CA TYR A 86 -11.91 -9.53 33.41
C TYR A 86 -12.68 -10.21 32.29
N ILE A 87 -13.76 -9.57 31.85
CA ILE A 87 -14.56 -9.94 30.67
C ILE A 87 -14.47 -8.83 29.63
N TYR A 88 -14.09 -9.18 28.38
CA TYR A 88 -14.08 -8.28 27.24
C TYR A 88 -14.91 -8.85 26.10
N PRO A 89 -15.55 -8.02 25.24
CA PRO A 89 -16.08 -8.52 23.97
C PRO A 89 -14.99 -9.21 23.16
N SER A 90 -15.29 -10.34 22.51
CA SER A 90 -14.37 -11.01 21.59
C SER A 90 -14.11 -10.12 20.38
N PHE A 91 -12.91 -10.23 19.81
CA PHE A 91 -12.48 -9.46 18.64
C PHE A 91 -13.22 -9.87 17.37
N ILE A 92 -13.31 -8.92 16.44
CA ILE A 92 -13.89 -9.08 15.11
C ILE A 92 -12.77 -8.84 14.09
N ASP A 93 -12.49 -9.81 13.20
CA ASP A 93 -11.61 -9.61 12.05
C ASP A 93 -12.45 -9.24 10.82
N PRO A 94 -12.44 -7.96 10.39
CA PRO A 94 -13.30 -7.49 9.31
C PRO A 94 -12.83 -7.88 7.91
N TYR A 95 -11.61 -8.43 7.75
CA TYR A 95 -11.03 -8.72 6.44
C TYR A 95 -10.18 -9.98 6.44
N SER A 96 -10.73 -11.07 5.96
CA SER A 96 -10.11 -12.40 6.01
C SER A 96 -10.48 -13.28 4.83
N GLY A 97 -9.68 -14.31 4.58
CA GLY A 97 -10.01 -15.45 3.71
C GLY A 97 -10.31 -16.74 4.50
N PHE A 98 -10.74 -16.62 5.75
CA PHE A 98 -11.05 -17.77 6.59
C PHE A 98 -12.14 -18.65 5.97
N GLY A 99 -11.90 -19.95 5.92
CA GLY A 99 -12.89 -20.91 5.39
C GLY A 99 -13.08 -20.85 3.86
N ILE A 100 -12.35 -19.98 3.15
CA ILE A 100 -12.38 -19.90 1.69
C ILE A 100 -11.11 -20.51 1.12
N SER A 101 -11.24 -21.47 0.22
CA SER A 101 -10.08 -22.07 -0.47
C SER A 101 -9.42 -21.05 -1.41
N LYS A 102 -8.09 -21.04 -1.43
CA LYS A 102 -7.36 -20.20 -2.39
C LYS A 102 -7.68 -20.63 -3.83
N PRO A 103 -7.97 -19.68 -4.73
CA PRO A 103 -8.18 -19.99 -6.13
C PRO A 103 -6.95 -20.68 -6.73
N LYS A 104 -7.19 -21.63 -7.61
CA LYS A 104 -6.12 -22.31 -8.36
C LYS A 104 -5.58 -21.34 -9.41
N LYS A 105 -4.25 -21.24 -9.51
CA LYS A 105 -3.61 -20.45 -10.57
C LYS A 105 -3.92 -21.07 -11.93
N ALA A 106 -4.20 -20.19 -12.92
CA ALA A 106 -4.26 -20.59 -14.30
C ALA A 106 -2.93 -21.22 -14.74
N LYS A 107 -2.99 -22.16 -15.67
CA LYS A 107 -1.78 -22.66 -16.34
C LYS A 107 -1.10 -21.51 -17.06
N ARG A 108 0.23 -21.46 -17.01
CA ARG A 108 1.00 -20.41 -17.67
C ARG A 108 0.93 -20.61 -19.18
N GLU A 109 0.16 -19.76 -19.85
CA GLU A 109 -0.03 -19.73 -21.29
C GLU A 109 0.26 -18.32 -21.80
N ARG A 110 0.39 -18.15 -23.13
CA ARG A 110 0.56 -16.82 -23.74
C ARG A 110 -0.67 -15.97 -23.44
N SER A 111 -0.44 -14.78 -22.89
CA SER A 111 -1.52 -13.85 -22.51
C SER A 111 -2.23 -13.30 -23.74
N GLN A 112 -3.55 -13.25 -23.70
CA GLN A 112 -4.41 -12.70 -24.75
C GLN A 112 -5.02 -11.38 -24.28
N GLN A 113 -5.31 -10.48 -25.21
CA GLN A 113 -5.98 -9.21 -24.91
C GLN A 113 -7.37 -9.45 -24.29
N TYR A 114 -8.14 -10.31 -24.92
CA TYR A 114 -9.45 -10.74 -24.44
C TYR A 114 -9.32 -12.09 -23.74
N GLY A 115 -9.96 -12.21 -22.57
CA GLY A 115 -10.00 -13.44 -21.82
C GLY A 115 -10.90 -14.52 -22.42
N THR A 116 -11.13 -15.59 -21.65
CA THR A 116 -12.09 -16.62 -22.00
C THR A 116 -13.49 -15.99 -22.03
N LYS A 117 -14.14 -16.07 -23.21
CA LYS A 117 -15.49 -15.51 -23.36
C LYS A 117 -16.46 -16.20 -22.40
N ARG A 118 -17.02 -15.45 -21.47
CA ARG A 118 -18.08 -15.88 -20.54
C ARG A 118 -19.39 -15.26 -21.00
N GLU A 119 -20.26 -16.04 -21.62
CA GLU A 119 -21.57 -15.54 -22.03
C GLU A 119 -22.42 -15.13 -20.83
N GLY A 120 -23.01 -13.93 -20.89
CA GLY A 120 -23.82 -13.37 -19.82
C GLY A 120 -23.05 -12.78 -18.63
N PHE A 121 -21.72 -12.61 -18.76
CA PHE A 121 -20.87 -11.99 -17.75
C PHE A 121 -20.03 -10.85 -18.35
N TYR A 122 -19.47 -10.01 -17.50
CA TYR A 122 -18.59 -8.91 -17.93
C TYR A 122 -17.38 -9.45 -18.73
N TRP A 123 -16.96 -8.67 -19.72
CA TRP A 123 -15.95 -9.09 -20.71
C TRP A 123 -14.55 -9.36 -20.12
N ASN A 124 -14.24 -8.80 -18.93
CA ASN A 124 -12.94 -8.94 -18.30
C ASN A 124 -12.96 -10.01 -17.20
N ASP A 125 -12.07 -10.99 -17.31
CA ASP A 125 -12.00 -12.16 -16.41
C ASP A 125 -11.61 -11.80 -14.96
N HIS A 126 -11.12 -10.60 -14.71
CA HIS A 126 -10.73 -10.13 -13.37
C HIS A 126 -11.88 -9.43 -12.63
N ILE A 127 -13.02 -9.27 -13.29
CA ILE A 127 -14.25 -8.66 -12.78
C ILE A 127 -15.29 -9.76 -12.53
N MET A 128 -15.52 -10.09 -11.28
CA MET A 128 -16.38 -11.21 -10.85
C MET A 128 -17.28 -10.80 -9.67
N PRO A 129 -18.04 -9.68 -9.74
CA PRO A 129 -18.89 -9.25 -8.63
C PRO A 129 -20.05 -10.21 -8.34
N GLU A 130 -20.38 -11.12 -9.25
CA GLU A 130 -21.35 -12.21 -9.09
C GLU A 130 -20.92 -13.32 -8.15
N ASN A 131 -19.64 -13.40 -7.81
CA ASN A 131 -19.14 -14.41 -6.87
C ASN A 131 -19.74 -14.18 -5.47
N LYS A 132 -20.10 -15.29 -4.80
CA LYS A 132 -20.57 -15.29 -3.41
C LYS A 132 -19.64 -16.13 -2.55
N ALA A 133 -19.09 -15.54 -1.50
CA ALA A 133 -18.22 -16.27 -0.58
C ALA A 133 -18.96 -17.41 0.14
N ILE A 134 -20.25 -17.22 0.41
CA ILE A 134 -21.09 -18.24 1.06
C ILE A 134 -21.10 -19.57 0.30
N ASP A 135 -21.07 -19.54 -1.05
CA ASP A 135 -21.10 -20.76 -1.89
C ASP A 135 -19.81 -21.58 -1.78
N LYS A 136 -18.74 -20.97 -1.27
CA LYS A 136 -17.40 -21.59 -1.16
C LYS A 136 -16.93 -21.72 0.29
N PHE A 137 -17.77 -21.29 1.24
CA PHE A 137 -17.40 -21.28 2.64
C PHE A 137 -17.42 -22.71 3.23
N MET A 138 -16.31 -23.10 3.85
CA MET A 138 -16.17 -24.30 4.65
C MET A 138 -15.48 -23.98 5.96
N TYR A 139 -16.12 -24.31 7.09
CA TYR A 139 -15.55 -24.02 8.39
C TYR A 139 -14.22 -24.75 8.61
N ALA A 140 -13.16 -23.98 8.85
CA ALA A 140 -11.80 -24.48 9.07
C ALA A 140 -11.47 -24.55 10.56
N SER A 141 -11.85 -25.64 11.26
CA SER A 141 -11.79 -25.75 12.73
C SER A 141 -10.40 -25.43 13.30
N LYS A 142 -9.31 -25.95 12.71
CA LYS A 142 -7.93 -25.66 13.16
C LYS A 142 -7.59 -24.17 13.09
N LYS A 143 -7.94 -23.50 12.01
CA LYS A 143 -7.69 -22.05 11.85
C LYS A 143 -8.60 -21.24 12.76
N ALA A 144 -9.84 -21.68 12.97
CA ALA A 144 -10.76 -21.08 13.94
C ALA A 144 -10.19 -21.16 15.38
N ASP A 145 -9.59 -22.27 15.75
CA ASP A 145 -8.92 -22.43 17.04
C ASP A 145 -7.74 -21.45 17.22
N GLU A 146 -6.91 -21.30 16.18
CA GLU A 146 -5.82 -20.30 16.18
C GLU A 146 -6.35 -18.87 16.36
N LEU A 147 -7.44 -18.51 15.67
CA LEU A 147 -8.09 -17.19 15.78
C LEU A 147 -8.72 -16.98 17.17
N ARG A 148 -9.44 -17.99 17.69
CA ARG A 148 -10.02 -17.91 19.05
C ARG A 148 -8.95 -17.71 20.12
N LYS A 149 -7.80 -18.38 19.99
CA LYS A 149 -6.63 -18.19 20.88
C LYS A 149 -6.07 -16.77 20.83
N ALA A 150 -6.18 -16.10 19.68
CA ALA A 150 -5.79 -14.71 19.53
C ALA A 150 -6.88 -13.71 19.96
N GLY A 151 -8.03 -14.19 20.45
CA GLY A 151 -9.12 -13.38 20.99
C GLY A 151 -10.27 -13.13 20.02
N PHE A 152 -10.23 -13.62 18.78
CA PHE A 152 -11.30 -13.41 17.80
C PHE A 152 -12.49 -14.34 18.06
N GLY A 153 -13.69 -13.78 17.96
CA GLY A 153 -14.96 -14.52 18.04
C GLY A 153 -15.74 -14.48 16.71
N VAL A 154 -15.43 -13.52 15.85
CA VAL A 154 -16.14 -13.27 14.58
C VAL A 154 -15.11 -12.94 13.49
N VAL A 155 -15.38 -13.41 12.27
CA VAL A 155 -14.52 -13.18 11.10
C VAL A 155 -15.37 -12.88 9.87
N ASN A 156 -14.98 -11.88 9.11
CA ASN A 156 -15.59 -11.54 7.83
C ASN A 156 -14.70 -12.07 6.70
N SER A 157 -15.20 -13.01 5.92
CA SER A 157 -14.47 -13.75 4.91
C SER A 157 -14.95 -13.47 3.51
N HIS A 158 -14.03 -13.40 2.55
CA HIS A 158 -14.35 -13.22 1.14
C HIS A 158 -13.35 -13.95 0.23
N ILE A 159 -13.65 -14.03 -1.06
CA ILE A 159 -12.74 -14.58 -2.05
C ILE A 159 -11.66 -13.55 -2.36
N MET A 160 -10.40 -13.81 -1.97
CA MET A 160 -9.28 -12.87 -2.13
C MET A 160 -8.61 -12.99 -3.50
N ASP A 161 -9.39 -12.84 -4.58
CA ASP A 161 -8.89 -12.97 -5.96
C ASP A 161 -9.70 -12.11 -6.92
N GLY A 162 -9.01 -11.38 -7.79
CA GLY A 162 -9.63 -10.50 -8.79
C GLY A 162 -9.74 -9.04 -8.36
N ILE A 163 -10.17 -8.20 -9.31
CA ILE A 163 -10.35 -6.76 -9.14
C ILE A 163 -11.72 -6.47 -8.50
N ALA A 164 -12.80 -7.03 -9.03
CA ALA A 164 -14.09 -7.10 -8.36
C ALA A 164 -14.33 -8.57 -7.94
N ARG A 165 -14.50 -8.79 -6.63
CA ARG A 165 -14.38 -10.14 -6.02
C ARG A 165 -15.70 -10.77 -5.61
N GLY A 166 -16.80 -9.98 -5.64
CA GLY A 166 -18.11 -10.39 -5.18
C GLY A 166 -18.36 -10.17 -3.70
N THR A 167 -19.32 -10.91 -3.14
CA THR A 167 -19.77 -10.70 -1.76
C THR A 167 -19.02 -11.56 -0.74
N GLY A 168 -18.91 -11.04 0.49
CA GLY A 168 -18.34 -11.74 1.63
C GLY A 168 -19.37 -12.48 2.48
N VAL A 169 -18.89 -13.22 3.47
CA VAL A 169 -19.69 -13.93 4.48
C VAL A 169 -19.14 -13.62 5.87
N LEU A 170 -19.99 -13.15 6.77
CA LEU A 170 -19.67 -12.88 8.16
C LEU A 170 -20.07 -14.07 9.03
N VAL A 171 -19.11 -14.63 9.77
CA VAL A 171 -19.33 -15.83 10.55
C VAL A 171 -18.78 -15.72 11.97
N THR A 172 -19.40 -16.40 12.91
CA THR A 172 -18.81 -16.65 14.23
C THR A 172 -17.80 -17.79 14.15
N LEU A 173 -16.83 -17.77 15.04
CA LEU A 173 -15.83 -18.83 15.19
C LEU A 173 -16.32 -19.94 16.15
N ASN A 174 -17.61 -20.14 16.30
CA ASN A 174 -18.19 -21.17 17.14
C ASN A 174 -17.76 -22.55 16.64
N ASP A 175 -17.17 -23.36 17.52
CA ASP A 175 -16.68 -24.71 17.18
C ASP A 175 -17.83 -25.73 17.16
N LYS A 176 -18.91 -25.46 17.89
CA LYS A 176 -20.12 -26.29 17.98
C LYS A 176 -21.20 -25.73 17.06
N GLY A 177 -22.03 -26.57 16.54
CA GLY A 177 -23.17 -26.20 15.70
C GLY A 177 -22.91 -26.30 14.20
N THR A 178 -23.93 -25.95 13.43
CA THR A 178 -23.95 -26.00 11.97
C THR A 178 -23.41 -24.73 11.32
N ASN A 179 -23.17 -24.73 10.02
CA ASN A 179 -22.77 -23.51 9.30
C ASN A 179 -23.88 -22.45 9.32
N SER A 180 -25.16 -22.86 9.29
CA SER A 180 -26.28 -21.90 9.37
C SER A 180 -26.35 -21.16 10.71
N GLU A 181 -25.93 -21.78 11.81
CA GLU A 181 -25.86 -21.14 13.13
C GLU A 181 -24.65 -20.19 13.25
N ARG A 182 -23.58 -20.45 12.52
CA ARG A 182 -22.38 -19.62 12.50
C ARG A 182 -22.52 -18.38 11.63
N ILE A 183 -23.32 -18.44 10.56
CA ILE A 183 -23.44 -17.34 9.59
C ILE A 183 -24.28 -16.22 10.22
N ILE A 184 -23.67 -15.04 10.36
CA ILE A 184 -24.33 -13.81 10.82
C ILE A 184 -24.96 -13.07 9.64
N ASN A 185 -24.21 -13.02 8.50
CA ASN A 185 -24.62 -12.37 7.27
C ASN A 185 -23.96 -13.08 6.07
N ASP A 186 -24.74 -13.52 5.10
CA ASP A 186 -24.29 -14.23 3.92
C ASP A 186 -23.85 -13.32 2.75
N ALA A 187 -24.14 -12.01 2.84
CA ALA A 187 -23.72 -10.96 1.93
C ALA A 187 -23.17 -9.75 2.71
N SER A 188 -22.09 -9.96 3.43
CA SER A 188 -21.53 -9.02 4.40
C SER A 188 -20.88 -7.77 3.82
N GLY A 189 -20.69 -7.71 2.53
CA GLY A 189 -20.14 -6.58 1.78
C GLY A 189 -19.67 -6.97 0.40
N GLN A 190 -19.37 -5.97 -0.46
CA GLN A 190 -18.71 -6.14 -1.75
C GLN A 190 -17.20 -5.90 -1.61
N TYR A 191 -16.39 -6.67 -2.33
CA TYR A 191 -14.93 -6.61 -2.23
C TYR A 191 -14.27 -6.29 -3.55
N PHE A 192 -13.33 -5.35 -3.50
CA PHE A 192 -12.55 -4.86 -4.62
C PHE A 192 -11.06 -4.88 -4.32
N SER A 193 -10.24 -4.81 -5.36
CA SER A 193 -8.81 -4.57 -5.26
C SER A 193 -8.23 -4.08 -6.58
N PHE A 194 -6.95 -3.70 -6.57
CA PHE A 194 -6.18 -3.44 -7.79
C PHE A 194 -5.41 -4.67 -8.30
N LYS A 195 -5.71 -5.87 -7.78
CA LYS A 195 -4.98 -7.10 -8.13
C LYS A 195 -5.78 -7.96 -9.10
N LYS A 196 -5.13 -8.38 -10.16
CA LYS A 196 -5.69 -9.34 -11.14
C LYS A 196 -6.05 -10.67 -10.49
N SER A 197 -7.03 -11.34 -11.05
CA SER A 197 -7.30 -12.75 -10.72
C SER A 197 -6.15 -13.64 -11.17
N GLN A 198 -5.78 -14.58 -10.30
CA GLN A 198 -4.80 -15.61 -10.61
C GLN A 198 -5.37 -16.74 -11.48
N MET A 199 -6.69 -16.77 -11.68
CA MET A 199 -7.40 -17.81 -12.44
C MET A 199 -7.42 -17.55 -13.95
N SER A 200 -7.02 -16.36 -14.41
CA SER A 200 -6.99 -15.99 -15.83
C SER A 200 -5.61 -15.51 -16.28
N ASN A 201 -5.31 -15.79 -17.56
CA ASN A 201 -4.14 -15.25 -18.26
C ASN A 201 -4.49 -14.04 -19.13
N GLN A 202 -5.67 -13.43 -19.00
CA GLN A 202 -6.01 -12.21 -19.73
C GLN A 202 -4.97 -11.13 -19.47
N SER A 203 -4.49 -10.48 -20.54
CA SER A 203 -3.41 -9.50 -20.44
C SER A 203 -3.84 -8.21 -19.75
N TYR A 204 -5.01 -7.70 -20.09
CA TYR A 204 -5.53 -6.44 -19.51
C TYR A 204 -6.34 -6.66 -18.24
N PRO A 205 -6.10 -5.84 -17.18
CA PRO A 205 -5.03 -4.85 -17.05
C PRO A 205 -3.67 -5.50 -16.75
N SER A 206 -2.58 -4.87 -17.20
CA SER A 206 -1.20 -5.32 -16.86
C SER A 206 -0.53 -4.44 -15.80
N SER A 207 -1.11 -3.30 -15.50
CA SER A 207 -0.60 -2.29 -14.60
C SER A 207 -1.62 -1.85 -13.53
N HIS A 208 -1.13 -1.06 -12.56
CA HIS A 208 -2.01 -0.40 -11.58
C HIS A 208 -2.92 0.63 -12.26
N MET A 209 -2.39 1.43 -13.20
CA MET A 209 -3.17 2.38 -14.02
C MET A 209 -4.34 1.69 -14.72
N GLY A 210 -4.08 0.56 -15.37
CA GLY A 210 -5.10 -0.22 -16.05
C GLY A 210 -6.16 -0.79 -15.09
N SER A 211 -5.78 -1.16 -13.86
CA SER A 211 -6.74 -1.61 -12.86
C SER A 211 -7.66 -0.47 -12.39
N ILE A 212 -7.15 0.75 -12.27
CA ILE A 212 -7.96 1.94 -11.95
C ILE A 212 -8.92 2.25 -13.10
N ALA A 213 -8.40 2.34 -14.32
CA ALA A 213 -9.22 2.63 -15.51
C ALA A 213 -10.32 1.57 -15.71
N LEU A 214 -10.01 0.28 -15.51
CA LEU A 214 -10.99 -0.80 -15.58
C LEU A 214 -12.08 -0.66 -14.51
N LEU A 215 -11.72 -0.27 -13.27
CA LEU A 215 -12.70 -0.04 -12.20
C LEU A 215 -13.60 1.16 -12.52
N LYS A 216 -13.05 2.25 -13.06
CA LYS A 216 -13.84 3.42 -13.49
C LYS A 216 -14.80 3.05 -14.61
N GLN A 217 -14.31 2.40 -15.67
CA GLN A 217 -15.15 1.92 -16.76
C GLN A 217 -16.24 0.95 -16.28
N LEU A 218 -15.93 0.06 -15.33
CA LEU A 218 -16.93 -0.83 -14.72
C LEU A 218 -18.08 -0.06 -14.05
N GLN A 219 -17.80 1.05 -13.37
CA GLN A 219 -18.85 1.86 -12.74
C GLN A 219 -19.73 2.58 -13.79
N HIS A 220 -19.12 3.09 -14.86
CA HIS A 220 -19.87 3.65 -15.99
C HIS A 220 -20.78 2.58 -16.64
N ASP A 221 -20.25 1.39 -16.88
CA ASP A 221 -21.00 0.28 -17.46
C ASP A 221 -22.12 -0.23 -16.54
N ALA A 222 -21.88 -0.28 -15.23
CA ALA A 222 -22.89 -0.65 -14.25
C ALA A 222 -24.07 0.37 -14.22
N LYS A 223 -23.75 1.66 -14.30
CA LYS A 223 -24.76 2.72 -14.44
C LYS A 223 -25.56 2.58 -15.74
N TRP A 224 -24.86 2.39 -16.87
CA TRP A 224 -25.48 2.17 -18.19
C TRP A 224 -26.45 0.97 -18.17
N TYR A 225 -26.04 -0.14 -17.55
CA TYR A 225 -26.86 -1.33 -17.38
C TYR A 225 -28.10 -1.07 -16.51
N LEU A 226 -27.90 -0.38 -15.38
CA LEU A 226 -28.98 -0.06 -14.43
C LEU A 226 -30.08 0.80 -15.06
N GLU A 227 -29.70 1.70 -15.97
CA GLU A 227 -30.59 2.57 -16.71
C GLU A 227 -31.39 1.85 -17.82
N GLY A 228 -31.15 0.53 -18.00
CA GLY A 228 -31.84 -0.30 -18.98
C GLY A 228 -31.37 -0.08 -20.43
N ASN A 229 -30.21 0.54 -20.64
CA ASN A 229 -29.67 0.83 -21.96
C ASN A 229 -28.90 -0.34 -22.59
N ALA A 230 -28.56 -1.37 -21.81
CA ALA A 230 -27.87 -2.56 -22.29
C ALA A 230 -28.84 -3.48 -23.03
N THR A 231 -28.42 -4.03 -24.18
CA THR A 231 -29.22 -4.94 -24.99
C THR A 231 -29.17 -6.40 -24.52
N ASN A 232 -28.09 -6.76 -23.81
CA ASN A 232 -27.85 -8.13 -23.36
C ASN A 232 -27.80 -8.17 -21.83
N LYS A 233 -28.20 -9.32 -21.26
CA LYS A 233 -28.08 -9.57 -19.84
C LYS A 233 -26.59 -9.75 -19.47
N ASP A 234 -26.17 -9.08 -18.39
CA ASP A 234 -24.85 -9.20 -17.79
C ASP A 234 -24.98 -9.45 -16.28
N LEU A 235 -24.70 -10.67 -15.86
CA LEU A 235 -24.84 -11.11 -14.47
C LEU A 235 -23.83 -10.44 -13.54
N SER A 236 -22.68 -10.03 -14.05
CA SER A 236 -21.68 -9.30 -13.26
C SER A 236 -22.18 -7.88 -12.95
N LEU A 237 -22.68 -7.15 -13.95
CA LEU A 237 -23.23 -5.80 -13.76
C LEU A 237 -24.51 -5.84 -12.90
N GLU A 238 -25.35 -6.87 -13.09
CA GLU A 238 -26.54 -7.08 -12.26
C GLU A 238 -26.18 -7.28 -10.78
N ALA A 239 -25.17 -8.14 -10.51
CA ALA A 239 -24.72 -8.40 -9.15
C ALA A 239 -24.11 -7.14 -8.51
N LEU A 240 -23.30 -6.39 -9.26
CA LEU A 240 -22.70 -5.13 -8.79
C LEU A 240 -23.78 -4.13 -8.36
N ASN A 241 -24.79 -3.94 -9.20
CA ASN A 241 -25.90 -3.02 -8.92
C ASN A 241 -26.82 -3.50 -7.78
N THR A 242 -27.10 -4.80 -7.70
CA THR A 242 -27.90 -5.38 -6.61
C THR A 242 -27.24 -5.15 -5.25
N ASN A 243 -25.94 -5.27 -5.20
CA ASN A 243 -25.15 -5.18 -3.96
C ASN A 243 -24.70 -3.75 -3.62
N LYS A 244 -25.09 -2.71 -4.35
CA LYS A 244 -24.62 -1.33 -4.14
C LYS A 244 -24.89 -0.73 -2.74
N ASN A 245 -25.86 -1.26 -2.01
CA ASN A 245 -26.29 -0.76 -0.69
C ASN A 245 -25.65 -1.51 0.49
N ILE A 246 -24.85 -2.56 0.24
CA ILE A 246 -24.09 -3.23 1.31
C ILE A 246 -22.69 -2.58 1.45
N PRO A 247 -22.02 -2.76 2.60
CA PRO A 247 -20.68 -2.22 2.80
C PRO A 247 -19.72 -2.60 1.67
N SER A 248 -18.89 -1.65 1.23
CA SER A 248 -17.93 -1.88 0.15
C SER A 248 -16.50 -1.74 0.66
N PHE A 249 -15.65 -2.69 0.32
CA PHE A 249 -14.26 -2.78 0.78
C PHE A 249 -13.30 -2.83 -0.41
N ILE A 250 -12.21 -2.06 -0.35
CA ILE A 250 -11.17 -2.11 -1.38
C ILE A 250 -9.79 -2.37 -0.78
N GLU A 251 -9.10 -3.41 -1.25
CA GLU A 251 -7.72 -3.71 -0.89
C GLU A 251 -6.76 -2.86 -1.72
N SER A 252 -6.16 -1.87 -1.08
CA SER A 252 -5.15 -0.99 -1.67
C SER A 252 -3.72 -1.44 -1.36
N GLY A 253 -3.42 -1.68 -0.09
CA GLY A 253 -2.18 -2.29 0.38
C GLY A 253 -0.99 -1.35 0.56
N ASP A 254 -1.10 -0.06 0.25
CA ASP A 254 -0.12 0.98 0.57
C ASP A 254 -0.71 2.39 0.55
N LYS A 255 -0.01 3.35 1.18
CA LYS A 255 -0.44 4.75 1.35
C LYS A 255 -0.83 5.48 0.05
N ARG A 256 -0.16 5.20 -1.08
CA ARG A 256 -0.47 5.84 -2.37
C ARG A 256 -1.74 5.28 -2.99
N LYS A 257 -1.88 3.95 -2.97
CA LYS A 257 -3.08 3.29 -3.47
C LYS A 257 -4.30 3.55 -2.60
N ASN A 258 -4.09 3.90 -1.31
CA ASN A 258 -5.19 4.38 -0.47
C ASN A 258 -5.83 5.64 -1.05
N ILE A 259 -5.02 6.58 -1.56
CA ILE A 259 -5.50 7.81 -2.21
C ILE A 259 -6.26 7.47 -3.49
N ASN A 260 -5.66 6.65 -4.39
CA ASN A 260 -6.36 6.21 -5.61
C ASN A 260 -7.71 5.53 -5.33
N ALA A 261 -7.79 4.72 -4.26
CA ALA A 261 -9.04 4.07 -3.85
C ALA A 261 -10.09 5.09 -3.37
N ALA A 262 -9.64 6.12 -2.63
CA ALA A 262 -10.51 7.20 -2.19
C ALA A 262 -11.00 8.06 -3.35
N ASP A 263 -10.14 8.34 -4.34
CA ASP A 263 -10.51 9.12 -5.53
C ASP A 263 -11.59 8.41 -6.33
N ILE A 264 -11.45 7.11 -6.59
CA ILE A 264 -12.50 6.29 -7.22
C ILE A 264 -13.79 6.33 -6.38
N SER A 265 -13.65 6.17 -5.05
CA SER A 265 -14.80 6.21 -4.14
C SER A 265 -15.57 7.53 -4.23
N ASN A 266 -14.85 8.65 -4.27
CA ASN A 266 -15.43 10.00 -4.35
C ASN A 266 -16.05 10.26 -5.72
N GLU A 267 -15.37 9.89 -6.80
CA GLU A 267 -15.83 10.08 -8.19
C GLU A 267 -17.18 9.37 -8.45
N PHE A 268 -17.33 8.14 -7.91
CA PHE A 268 -18.53 7.33 -8.12
C PHE A 268 -19.46 7.21 -6.90
N ASN A 269 -19.16 7.93 -5.82
CA ASN A 269 -19.92 7.90 -4.55
C ASN A 269 -20.10 6.49 -3.97
N LEU A 270 -18.99 5.72 -3.86
CA LEU A 270 -19.01 4.30 -3.48
C LEU A 270 -18.83 4.03 -1.98
N ASN A 271 -18.38 5.02 -1.21
CA ASN A 271 -18.12 4.92 0.23
C ASN A 271 -17.23 3.72 0.62
N TYR A 272 -16.10 3.52 -0.05
CA TYR A 272 -15.18 2.43 0.24
C TYR A 272 -14.60 2.49 1.66
N THR A 273 -14.63 1.38 2.38
CA THR A 273 -13.71 1.12 3.48
C THR A 273 -12.39 0.57 2.89
N ILE A 274 -11.28 1.26 3.13
CA ILE A 274 -10.00 0.99 2.48
C ILE A 274 -9.16 0.05 3.35
N VAL A 275 -8.71 -1.07 2.78
CA VAL A 275 -7.76 -1.97 3.44
C VAL A 275 -6.35 -1.49 3.12
N GLY A 276 -5.74 -0.83 4.09
CA GLY A 276 -4.45 -0.14 3.95
C GLY A 276 -3.23 -1.06 4.05
N GLY A 277 -2.06 -0.45 4.07
CA GLY A 277 -0.76 -1.15 4.07
C GLY A 277 0.00 -1.15 5.39
N GLY A 278 -0.38 -0.29 6.35
CA GLY A 278 0.34 -0.10 7.62
C GLY A 278 1.43 0.98 7.54
N ASN A 279 1.46 1.79 6.48
CA ASN A 279 2.39 2.89 6.25
C ASN A 279 1.71 4.25 6.05
N GLU A 280 0.47 4.39 6.48
CA GLU A 280 -0.36 5.59 6.33
C GLU A 280 0.23 6.80 7.07
N TYR A 281 0.96 6.57 8.17
CA TYR A 281 1.61 7.61 8.98
C TYR A 281 2.59 8.48 8.18
N GLU A 282 3.14 7.98 7.08
CA GLU A 282 4.12 8.70 6.26
C GLU A 282 3.50 9.84 5.44
N THR A 283 2.20 9.77 5.16
CA THR A 283 1.43 10.76 4.38
C THR A 283 0.12 11.10 5.07
N ILE A 284 0.18 11.34 6.37
CA ILE A 284 -1.03 11.43 7.22
C ILE A 284 -2.01 12.52 6.77
N GLU A 285 -1.54 13.65 6.26
CA GLU A 285 -2.41 14.73 5.79
C GLU A 285 -3.21 14.31 4.56
N SER A 286 -2.56 13.64 3.60
CA SER A 286 -3.24 13.10 2.40
C SER A 286 -4.23 11.99 2.79
N ILE A 287 -3.87 11.11 3.73
CA ILE A 287 -4.78 10.08 4.26
C ILE A 287 -6.00 10.70 4.97
N LYS A 288 -5.80 11.73 5.77
CA LYS A 288 -6.89 12.47 6.43
C LYS A 288 -7.80 13.17 5.42
N ALA A 289 -7.25 13.71 4.34
CA ALA A 289 -8.00 14.36 3.27
C ALA A 289 -8.95 13.39 2.56
N THR A 290 -8.67 12.08 2.53
CA THR A 290 -9.57 11.07 1.93
C THR A 290 -10.91 10.94 2.64
N GLN A 291 -11.01 11.29 3.93
CA GLN A 291 -12.18 11.08 4.81
C GLN A 291 -12.69 9.63 4.85
N ALA A 292 -11.92 8.69 4.36
CA ALA A 292 -12.28 7.28 4.29
C ALA A 292 -12.12 6.57 5.64
N LYS A 293 -12.82 5.45 5.80
CA LYS A 293 -12.61 4.48 6.88
C LYS A 293 -11.57 3.46 6.46
N TYR A 294 -10.80 2.94 7.41
CA TYR A 294 -9.69 2.05 7.12
C TYR A 294 -9.78 0.71 7.86
N ILE A 295 -9.22 -0.33 7.24
CA ILE A 295 -8.86 -1.59 7.91
C ILE A 295 -7.35 -1.73 7.82
N ILE A 296 -6.67 -1.75 8.97
CA ILE A 296 -5.22 -1.67 9.04
C ILE A 296 -4.63 -3.02 9.47
N PRO A 297 -3.77 -3.64 8.65
CA PRO A 297 -3.00 -4.80 9.07
C PRO A 297 -1.85 -4.38 10.00
N ILE A 298 -1.57 -5.20 11.00
CA ILE A 298 -0.48 -4.95 11.97
C ILE A 298 0.75 -5.85 11.74
N ASN A 299 1.08 -6.08 10.48
CA ASN A 299 2.22 -6.87 10.03
C ASN A 299 3.52 -6.05 10.02
N PHE A 300 3.96 -5.57 11.19
CA PHE A 300 5.16 -4.74 11.30
C PHE A 300 6.42 -5.43 10.76
N PRO A 301 7.31 -4.68 10.10
CA PRO A 301 8.55 -5.23 9.57
C PRO A 301 9.46 -5.74 10.70
N LYS A 302 10.08 -6.91 10.49
CA LYS A 302 11.08 -7.45 11.41
C LYS A 302 12.41 -6.73 11.23
N ALA A 303 13.20 -6.63 12.30
CA ALA A 303 14.53 -6.05 12.23
C ALA A 303 15.40 -6.81 11.21
N TYR A 304 16.30 -6.08 10.57
CA TYR A 304 17.25 -6.68 9.65
C TYR A 304 18.49 -7.22 10.38
N ASP A 305 19.09 -8.27 9.83
CA ASP A 305 20.42 -8.70 10.27
C ASP A 305 21.49 -7.76 9.68
N VAL A 306 22.00 -6.92 10.56
CA VAL A 306 23.00 -5.89 10.23
C VAL A 306 24.41 -6.29 10.70
N SER A 307 24.63 -7.57 11.00
CA SER A 307 25.93 -8.07 11.48
C SER A 307 26.97 -8.16 10.37
N ASP A 308 26.54 -8.37 9.12
CA ASP A 308 27.42 -8.39 7.95
C ASP A 308 27.46 -7.01 7.25
N PRO A 309 28.61 -6.33 7.17
CA PRO A 309 28.76 -5.03 6.53
C PRO A 309 28.46 -5.04 5.03
N TYR A 310 28.64 -6.17 4.33
CA TYR A 310 28.33 -6.26 2.90
C TYR A 310 26.83 -6.32 2.66
N SER A 311 26.11 -7.13 3.41
CA SER A 311 24.65 -7.19 3.36
C SER A 311 24.02 -5.85 3.74
N LEU A 312 24.61 -5.11 4.69
CA LEU A 312 24.14 -3.78 5.10
C LEU A 312 24.15 -2.75 3.94
N LYS A 313 25.02 -2.89 2.94
CA LYS A 313 25.05 -2.01 1.76
C LYS A 313 23.74 -2.07 0.95
N HIS A 314 23.03 -3.18 1.01
CA HIS A 314 21.77 -3.38 0.29
C HIS A 314 20.55 -2.83 1.04
N LEU A 315 20.73 -2.41 2.30
CA LEU A 315 19.66 -1.86 3.12
C LEU A 315 19.59 -0.34 2.98
N THR A 316 18.45 0.15 2.52
CA THR A 316 18.20 1.59 2.37
C THR A 316 17.82 2.22 3.71
N ILE A 317 18.03 3.55 3.83
CA ILE A 317 17.59 4.29 5.01
C ILE A 317 16.05 4.25 5.17
N ALA A 318 15.31 4.24 4.05
CA ALA A 318 13.84 4.13 4.04
C ALA A 318 13.37 2.82 4.70
N GLU A 319 13.99 1.67 4.36
CA GLU A 319 13.67 0.38 4.97
C GLU A 319 13.98 0.35 6.47
N MET A 320 15.04 1.03 6.89
CA MET A 320 15.40 1.15 8.31
C MET A 320 14.41 2.05 9.06
N ARG A 321 14.02 3.18 8.47
CA ARG A 321 12.99 4.08 9.01
C ARG A 321 11.65 3.36 9.13
N TYR A 322 11.22 2.68 8.09
CA TYR A 322 9.97 1.92 8.10
C TYR A 322 9.94 0.89 9.23
N TRP A 323 11.03 0.13 9.47
CA TRP A 323 11.12 -0.77 10.62
C TRP A 323 10.96 -0.06 11.96
N ASN A 324 11.59 1.10 12.13
CA ASN A 324 11.58 1.86 13.38
C ASN A 324 10.25 2.58 13.63
N GLN A 325 9.63 3.11 12.57
CA GLN A 325 8.47 3.99 12.64
C GLN A 325 7.12 3.26 12.47
N ALA A 326 7.04 2.17 11.71
CA ALA A 326 5.78 1.49 11.40
C ALA A 326 4.90 1.15 12.63
N PRO A 327 5.44 0.78 13.80
CA PRO A 327 4.62 0.56 15.00
C PRO A 327 3.88 1.81 15.51
N THR A 328 4.24 3.01 15.07
CA THR A 328 3.53 4.27 15.42
C THR A 328 2.29 4.50 14.57
N ASN A 329 2.07 3.75 13.48
CA ASN A 329 1.00 4.01 12.52
C ASN A 329 -0.37 4.15 13.19
N LEU A 330 -0.73 3.20 14.06
CA LEU A 330 -2.03 3.21 14.75
C LEU A 330 -2.21 4.42 15.67
N LYS A 331 -1.14 4.82 16.35
CA LYS A 331 -1.12 6.05 17.17
C LYS A 331 -1.40 7.27 16.29
N VAL A 332 -0.64 7.43 15.19
CA VAL A 332 -0.76 8.58 14.29
C VAL A 332 -2.15 8.67 13.68
N LEU A 333 -2.72 7.56 13.20
CA LEU A 333 -4.08 7.51 12.69
C LEU A 333 -5.11 7.94 13.75
N SER A 334 -4.98 7.39 14.96
CA SER A 334 -5.88 7.70 16.09
C SER A 334 -5.81 9.18 16.50
N GLU A 335 -4.61 9.75 16.61
CA GLU A 335 -4.40 11.17 16.96
C GLU A 335 -4.94 12.12 15.88
N ASN A 336 -5.08 11.66 14.65
CA ASN A 336 -5.70 12.41 13.55
C ASN A 336 -7.19 12.12 13.33
N ASN A 337 -7.84 11.42 14.28
CA ASN A 337 -9.27 11.08 14.26
C ASN A 337 -9.69 10.28 13.03
N ILE A 338 -8.81 9.45 12.49
CA ILE A 338 -9.14 8.53 11.39
C ILE A 338 -9.76 7.27 12.00
N GLU A 339 -10.95 6.90 11.53
CA GLU A 339 -11.65 5.69 11.98
C GLU A 339 -11.05 4.45 11.31
N PHE A 340 -10.59 3.48 12.10
CA PHE A 340 -10.06 2.24 11.57
C PHE A 340 -10.32 1.02 12.44
N ALA A 341 -10.45 -0.13 11.79
CA ALA A 341 -10.45 -1.46 12.41
C ALA A 341 -9.11 -2.16 12.17
N LEU A 342 -8.80 -3.16 12.99
CA LEU A 342 -7.61 -4.00 12.84
C LEU A 342 -7.96 -5.35 12.22
N THR A 343 -7.00 -5.95 11.49
CA THR A 343 -7.15 -7.26 10.86
C THR A 343 -5.93 -8.15 11.04
N THR A 344 -6.12 -9.46 10.96
CA THR A 344 -5.03 -10.46 10.90
C THR A 344 -4.43 -10.60 9.49
N PHE A 345 -4.96 -9.88 8.52
CA PHE A 345 -4.50 -9.92 7.13
C PHE A 345 -3.00 -9.61 7.02
N ASN A 346 -2.30 -10.36 6.16
CA ASN A 346 -0.85 -10.26 5.92
C ASN A 346 0.07 -10.61 7.11
N LEU A 347 -0.43 -11.12 8.23
CA LEU A 347 0.43 -11.71 9.24
C LEU A 347 1.03 -13.03 8.75
N GLU A 348 2.30 -13.30 9.09
CA GLU A 348 2.93 -14.60 8.81
C GLU A 348 2.25 -15.71 9.64
N THR A 349 1.95 -15.42 10.89
CA THR A 349 1.20 -16.28 11.79
C THR A 349 0.22 -15.47 12.63
N ILE A 350 -0.92 -16.07 12.97
CA ILE A 350 -1.95 -15.41 13.79
C ILE A 350 -1.42 -15.07 15.18
N SER A 351 -0.49 -15.85 15.69
CA SER A 351 0.14 -15.60 17.00
C SER A 351 0.96 -14.29 17.07
N GLU A 352 1.34 -13.71 15.94
CA GLU A 352 2.01 -12.39 15.88
C GLU A 352 1.06 -11.24 16.21
N PHE A 353 -0.27 -11.45 16.11
CA PHE A 353 -1.27 -10.42 16.32
C PHE A 353 -1.14 -9.74 17.70
N ASP A 354 -1.21 -10.54 18.77
CA ASP A 354 -1.08 -10.04 20.15
C ASP A 354 0.25 -9.31 20.39
N THR A 355 1.34 -9.88 19.89
CA THR A 355 2.69 -9.29 20.04
C THR A 355 2.79 -7.94 19.33
N ASN A 356 2.26 -7.85 18.12
CA ASN A 356 2.32 -6.62 17.32
C ASN A 356 1.36 -5.55 17.88
N LEU A 357 0.17 -5.94 18.35
CA LEU A 357 -0.76 -5.03 19.00
C LEU A 357 -0.16 -4.42 20.28
N LYS A 358 0.40 -5.25 21.15
CA LYS A 358 1.11 -4.80 22.36
C LYS A 358 2.31 -3.91 22.01
N LYS A 359 3.02 -4.20 20.91
CA LYS A 359 4.08 -3.34 20.39
C LYS A 359 3.54 -1.96 20.00
N ALA A 360 2.44 -1.89 19.26
CA ALA A 360 1.81 -0.61 18.89
C ALA A 360 1.37 0.20 20.13
N ILE A 361 0.79 -0.47 21.14
CA ILE A 361 0.42 0.17 22.39
C ILE A 361 1.65 0.71 23.13
N LYS A 362 2.74 -0.04 23.16
CA LYS A 362 4.02 0.41 23.71
C LYS A 362 4.58 1.64 22.97
N TYR A 363 4.30 1.76 21.65
CA TYR A 363 4.63 2.93 20.83
C TYR A 363 3.63 4.08 20.94
N GLY A 364 2.66 3.96 21.86
CA GLY A 364 1.75 5.04 22.26
C GLY A 364 0.34 4.96 21.67
N TYR A 365 -0.06 3.81 21.10
CA TYR A 365 -1.44 3.60 20.72
C TYR A 365 -2.32 3.42 21.95
N ASP A 366 -3.42 4.15 22.03
CA ASP A 366 -4.32 4.12 23.19
C ASP A 366 -5.04 2.78 23.33
N LYS A 367 -5.13 2.26 24.56
CA LYS A 367 -5.73 0.95 24.85
C LYS A 367 -7.22 0.89 24.59
N THR A 368 -7.95 1.97 24.89
CA THR A 368 -9.40 2.06 24.64
C THR A 368 -9.66 2.08 23.14
N LYS A 369 -8.87 2.87 22.39
CA LYS A 369 -8.92 2.90 20.92
C LYS A 369 -8.54 1.55 20.31
N ALA A 370 -7.60 0.83 20.89
CA ALA A 370 -7.26 -0.52 20.48
C ALA A 370 -8.45 -1.49 20.64
N LEU A 371 -9.17 -1.39 21.75
CA LEU A 371 -10.38 -2.20 21.96
C LEU A 371 -11.53 -1.78 21.02
N GLU A 372 -11.72 -0.48 20.77
CA GLU A 372 -12.68 0.04 19.80
C GLU A 372 -12.40 -0.52 18.40
N SER A 373 -11.14 -0.49 17.95
CA SER A 373 -10.73 -0.96 16.62
C SER A 373 -10.83 -2.48 16.43
N LEU A 374 -11.04 -3.22 17.52
CA LEU A 374 -11.21 -4.68 17.51
C LEU A 374 -12.66 -5.12 17.74
N THR A 375 -13.54 -4.23 18.17
CA THR A 375 -14.91 -4.59 18.63
C THR A 375 -15.97 -3.71 17.99
N THR A 376 -16.18 -2.49 18.48
CA THR A 376 -17.27 -1.62 18.06
C THR A 376 -17.11 -1.06 16.65
N ILE A 377 -15.89 -0.66 16.26
CA ILE A 377 -15.63 -0.11 14.93
C ILE A 377 -15.85 -1.16 13.83
N PRO A 378 -15.25 -2.38 13.88
CA PRO A 378 -15.50 -3.37 12.84
C PRO A 378 -16.95 -3.84 12.83
N ALA A 379 -17.66 -3.91 13.97
CA ALA A 379 -19.09 -4.21 14.00
C ALA A 379 -19.92 -3.15 13.24
N ALA A 380 -19.58 -1.86 13.39
CA ALA A 380 -20.24 -0.77 12.68
C ALA A 380 -19.90 -0.78 11.19
N MET A 381 -18.65 -0.99 10.80
CA MET A 381 -18.23 -1.10 9.40
C MET A 381 -18.93 -2.22 8.65
N LEU A 382 -19.25 -3.32 9.35
CA LEU A 382 -19.99 -4.46 8.81
C LEU A 382 -21.51 -4.31 8.90
N GLY A 383 -22.01 -3.22 9.46
CA GLY A 383 -23.43 -2.97 9.66
C GLY A 383 -24.11 -3.97 10.64
N GLN A 384 -23.37 -4.50 11.62
CA GLN A 384 -23.86 -5.53 12.56
C GLN A 384 -23.71 -5.15 14.03
N SER A 385 -23.69 -3.86 14.34
CA SER A 385 -23.61 -3.36 15.74
C SER A 385 -24.78 -3.79 16.63
N ASP A 386 -25.87 -4.24 16.03
CA ASP A 386 -27.04 -4.80 16.72
C ASP A 386 -26.82 -6.24 17.20
N LYS A 387 -25.79 -6.96 16.67
CA LYS A 387 -25.53 -8.38 16.98
C LYS A 387 -24.19 -8.62 17.67
N ILE A 388 -23.14 -7.87 17.31
CA ILE A 388 -21.76 -8.11 17.73
C ILE A 388 -21.03 -6.82 18.17
N GLY A 389 -19.85 -6.97 18.78
CA GLY A 389 -18.96 -5.87 19.15
C GLY A 389 -19.16 -5.32 20.57
N THR A 390 -20.20 -5.70 21.27
CA THR A 390 -20.49 -5.28 22.66
C THR A 390 -21.13 -6.42 23.46
N LEU A 391 -21.21 -6.26 24.79
CA LEU A 391 -21.90 -7.19 25.70
C LEU A 391 -23.24 -6.59 26.20
N LYS A 392 -23.91 -5.82 25.37
CA LYS A 392 -25.25 -5.30 25.64
C LYS A 392 -26.33 -6.38 25.45
N ASN A 393 -27.46 -6.21 26.11
CA ASN A 393 -28.61 -7.13 25.98
C ASN A 393 -28.98 -7.41 24.52
N GLY A 394 -29.27 -8.68 24.20
CA GLY A 394 -29.66 -9.19 22.89
C GLY A 394 -28.50 -9.47 21.95
N ARG A 395 -27.27 -9.03 22.25
CA ARG A 395 -26.06 -9.32 21.46
C ARG A 395 -25.63 -10.76 21.62
N TYR A 396 -24.89 -11.31 20.64
CA TYR A 396 -24.26 -12.61 20.83
C TYR A 396 -23.30 -12.61 22.02
N ALA A 397 -23.34 -13.67 22.81
CA ALA A 397 -22.44 -13.89 23.94
C ALA A 397 -21.04 -14.29 23.42
N ASN A 398 -20.35 -13.31 22.83
CA ASN A 398 -18.98 -13.42 22.30
C ASN A 398 -18.05 -12.63 23.22
N PHE A 399 -17.29 -13.33 24.11
CA PHE A 399 -16.47 -12.63 25.09
C PHE A 399 -15.23 -13.44 25.50
N LEU A 400 -14.23 -12.72 25.94
CA LEU A 400 -12.98 -13.23 26.50
C LEU A 400 -13.04 -13.17 28.02
N ILE A 401 -12.47 -14.18 28.69
CA ILE A 401 -12.15 -14.13 30.11
C ILE A 401 -10.65 -14.07 30.26
N THR A 402 -10.15 -13.04 30.96
CA THR A 402 -8.72 -12.78 31.11
C THR A 402 -8.31 -12.62 32.57
N SER A 403 -7.04 -12.88 32.87
CA SER A 403 -6.48 -12.78 34.24
C SER A 403 -6.29 -11.34 34.75
N GLY A 404 -6.48 -10.36 33.88
CA GLY A 404 -6.29 -8.94 34.17
C GLY A 404 -6.57 -8.10 32.94
N GLU A 405 -6.05 -6.87 32.96
CA GLU A 405 -6.20 -5.94 31.85
C GLU A 405 -5.63 -6.52 30.54
N LEU A 406 -6.45 -6.59 29.50
CA LEU A 406 -6.23 -7.36 28.26
C LEU A 406 -4.87 -7.09 27.59
N PHE A 407 -4.43 -5.84 27.53
CA PHE A 407 -3.20 -5.46 26.81
C PHE A 407 -1.94 -5.43 27.68
N ASN A 408 -2.01 -5.90 28.92
CA ASN A 408 -0.84 -6.06 29.76
C ASN A 408 -0.02 -7.29 29.29
N GLU A 409 1.32 -7.19 29.31
CA GLU A 409 2.21 -8.27 28.87
C GLU A 409 2.03 -9.58 29.64
N LYS A 410 1.64 -9.51 30.90
CA LYS A 410 1.46 -10.66 31.78
C LYS A 410 0.05 -11.25 31.74
N THR A 411 -0.90 -10.60 31.09
CA THR A 411 -2.29 -11.06 31.04
C THR A 411 -2.41 -12.34 30.24
N ILE A 412 -3.21 -13.26 30.77
CA ILE A 412 -3.52 -14.56 30.18
C ILE A 412 -4.98 -14.54 29.74
N ILE A 413 -5.26 -14.93 28.50
CA ILE A 413 -6.62 -15.24 28.05
C ILE A 413 -6.93 -16.67 28.50
N TYR A 414 -7.91 -16.83 29.39
CA TYR A 414 -8.33 -18.14 29.87
C TYR A 414 -9.29 -18.81 28.90
N GLU A 415 -10.30 -18.09 28.50
CA GLU A 415 -11.40 -18.62 27.70
C GLU A 415 -11.86 -17.58 26.66
N ASN A 416 -12.31 -18.09 25.51
CA ASN A 416 -13.04 -17.30 24.51
C ASN A 416 -14.41 -17.96 24.32
N TRP A 417 -15.45 -17.30 24.77
CA TRP A 417 -16.83 -17.75 24.60
C TRP A 417 -17.37 -17.19 23.29
N VAL A 418 -17.91 -18.06 22.43
CA VAL A 418 -18.47 -17.67 21.13
C VAL A 418 -19.86 -18.22 20.99
N GLN A 419 -20.86 -17.35 20.81
CA GLN A 419 -22.28 -17.67 20.88
C GLN A 419 -22.59 -18.52 22.12
N GLY A 420 -22.11 -18.09 23.29
CA GLY A 420 -22.33 -18.79 24.56
C GLY A 420 -21.61 -20.15 24.68
N ASN A 421 -20.85 -20.58 23.70
CA ASN A 421 -20.11 -21.82 23.75
C ASN A 421 -18.67 -21.57 24.22
N LYS A 422 -18.27 -22.31 25.25
CA LYS A 422 -16.97 -22.23 25.89
C LYS A 422 -15.86 -22.78 24.99
N ASN A 423 -14.82 -22.01 24.75
CA ASN A 423 -13.54 -22.46 24.18
C ASN A 423 -12.43 -22.18 25.18
N SER A 424 -11.91 -23.22 25.83
CA SER A 424 -10.83 -23.11 26.81
C SER A 424 -9.49 -22.94 26.10
N ILE A 425 -8.77 -21.89 26.43
CA ILE A 425 -7.42 -21.58 25.94
C ILE A 425 -6.41 -21.96 27.02
N ASN A 426 -6.64 -21.44 28.22
CA ASN A 426 -5.91 -21.79 29.43
C ASN A 426 -6.92 -22.11 30.54
N SER A 427 -6.54 -22.98 31.50
CA SER A 427 -7.42 -23.28 32.63
C SER A 427 -7.61 -22.04 33.52
N LEU A 428 -8.85 -21.70 33.92
CA LEU A 428 -9.11 -20.63 34.91
C LEU A 428 -8.38 -20.82 36.23
N ASN A 429 -7.99 -22.09 36.52
CA ASN A 429 -7.25 -22.47 37.72
C ASN A 429 -5.75 -22.65 37.44
N GLN A 430 -5.28 -22.44 36.22
CA GLN A 430 -3.89 -22.62 35.86
C GLN A 430 -3.05 -21.48 36.43
N LYS A 431 -2.03 -21.86 37.20
CA LYS A 431 -1.09 -20.92 37.82
C LYS A 431 -0.05 -20.47 36.80
N ASP A 432 0.30 -19.20 36.81
CA ASP A 432 1.48 -18.70 36.09
C ASP A 432 2.75 -19.18 36.77
N ILE A 433 3.48 -20.06 36.10
CA ILE A 433 4.74 -20.69 36.62
C ILE A 433 5.97 -20.03 35.97
N ARG A 434 5.84 -18.96 35.27
CA ARG A 434 7.00 -18.26 34.67
C ARG A 434 7.88 -17.65 35.76
N GLY A 435 9.19 -17.82 35.61
CA GLY A 435 10.19 -17.32 36.55
C GLY A 435 11.42 -18.21 36.62
N ASP A 436 12.32 -17.86 37.53
CA ASP A 436 13.54 -18.60 37.83
C ASP A 436 13.32 -19.49 39.05
N TYR A 437 13.72 -20.75 38.96
CA TYR A 437 13.56 -21.74 40.01
C TYR A 437 14.87 -22.48 40.23
N LEU A 438 15.14 -22.80 41.50
CA LEU A 438 16.16 -23.75 41.87
C LEU A 438 15.47 -25.09 42.18
N ILE A 439 15.69 -26.10 41.36
CA ILE A 439 15.26 -27.46 41.63
C ILE A 439 16.35 -28.15 42.46
N SER A 440 16.00 -28.59 43.65
CA SER A 440 16.89 -29.30 44.57
C SER A 440 16.42 -30.73 44.78
N THR A 441 17.33 -31.67 44.63
CA THR A 441 17.17 -33.08 45.02
C THR A 441 18.12 -33.37 46.16
N SER A 442 18.10 -34.58 46.68
CA SER A 442 19.11 -35.05 47.69
C SER A 442 20.55 -35.00 47.15
N GLU A 443 20.75 -35.05 45.83
CA GLU A 443 22.08 -35.23 45.23
C GLU A 443 22.53 -34.05 44.39
N LYS A 444 21.58 -33.33 43.70
CA LYS A 444 21.90 -32.28 42.71
C LYS A 444 20.95 -31.10 42.82
N LYS A 445 21.43 -29.95 42.34
CA LYS A 445 20.61 -28.73 42.17
C LYS A 445 20.68 -28.27 40.72
N PHE A 446 19.55 -27.88 40.13
CA PHE A 446 19.45 -27.38 38.79
C PHE A 446 18.79 -26.00 38.77
N ASP A 447 19.38 -25.07 38.06
CA ASP A 447 18.75 -23.78 37.79
C ASP A 447 17.81 -23.94 36.59
N ILE A 448 16.57 -23.48 36.75
CA ILE A 448 15.56 -23.58 35.72
C ILE A 448 14.93 -22.22 35.51
N THR A 449 14.93 -21.73 34.29
CA THR A 449 14.17 -20.55 33.85
C THR A 449 13.00 -21.03 33.05
N ILE A 450 11.76 -20.66 33.46
CA ILE A 450 10.52 -20.87 32.68
C ILE A 450 10.07 -19.55 32.12
N SER A 451 9.92 -19.47 30.78
CA SER A 451 9.61 -18.26 30.04
C SER A 451 8.64 -18.53 28.90
N GLY A 452 8.28 -17.50 28.13
CA GLY A 452 7.37 -17.61 26.97
C GLY A 452 5.92 -17.24 27.29
N LYS A 453 5.01 -17.56 26.38
CA LYS A 453 3.56 -17.43 26.60
C LYS A 453 3.04 -18.67 27.34
N MET A 454 1.95 -18.52 28.11
CA MET A 454 1.40 -19.66 28.86
C MET A 454 1.00 -20.86 27.98
N GLU A 455 0.61 -20.58 26.72
CA GLU A 455 0.26 -21.60 25.72
C GLU A 455 1.50 -22.29 25.11
N THR A 456 2.66 -21.66 25.24
CA THR A 456 3.93 -22.13 24.67
C THR A 456 5.11 -21.80 25.57
N LEU A 457 5.05 -22.35 26.80
CA LEU A 457 6.13 -22.18 27.77
C LEU A 457 7.42 -22.83 27.26
N LYS A 458 8.52 -22.18 27.56
CA LYS A 458 9.89 -22.66 27.29
C LYS A 458 10.63 -22.83 28.62
N SER A 459 11.53 -23.77 28.65
CA SER A 459 12.41 -23.96 29.77
C SER A 459 13.87 -23.89 29.34
N GLU A 460 14.69 -23.30 30.18
CA GLU A 460 16.15 -23.41 30.15
C GLU A 460 16.58 -24.07 31.44
N VAL A 461 17.38 -25.15 31.35
CA VAL A 461 17.87 -25.91 32.49
C VAL A 461 19.39 -25.87 32.48
N LYS A 462 19.99 -25.53 33.62
CA LYS A 462 21.45 -25.52 33.82
C LYS A 462 21.83 -26.29 35.08
N PHE A 463 22.94 -26.95 35.01
CA PHE A 463 23.64 -27.49 36.16
C PHE A 463 25.05 -26.89 36.16
N ASP A 464 25.34 -26.05 37.12
CA ASP A 464 26.49 -25.16 37.13
C ASP A 464 26.53 -24.30 35.85
N THR A 465 27.53 -24.48 35.03
CA THR A 465 27.69 -23.75 33.73
C THR A 465 27.15 -24.54 32.53
N ILE A 466 26.76 -25.80 32.71
CA ILE A 466 26.36 -26.70 31.62
C ILE A 466 24.85 -26.54 31.32
N ALA A 467 24.52 -26.18 30.07
CA ALA A 467 23.15 -26.07 29.60
C ALA A 467 22.62 -27.42 29.06
N TYR A 468 21.46 -27.83 29.56
CA TYR A 468 20.75 -29.05 29.18
C TYR A 468 19.72 -28.71 28.06
N ALA A 469 19.53 -29.63 27.13
CA ALA A 469 18.39 -29.55 26.23
C ALA A 469 17.12 -29.88 27.00
N SER A 470 16.11 -29.02 26.98
CA SER A 470 14.91 -29.23 27.79
C SER A 470 13.62 -29.16 26.98
N LYS A 471 12.61 -29.92 27.42
CA LYS A 471 11.24 -29.90 26.90
C LYS A 471 10.27 -29.80 28.06
N LEU A 472 9.42 -28.79 28.07
CA LEU A 472 8.44 -28.53 29.11
C LEU A 472 7.02 -28.68 28.55
N ASN A 473 6.14 -29.32 29.30
CA ASN A 473 4.71 -29.38 29.09
C ASN A 473 4.01 -29.02 30.41
N TYR A 474 3.06 -28.08 30.35
CA TYR A 474 2.27 -27.62 31.49
C TYR A 474 0.82 -27.51 31.12
N LYS A 475 0.01 -28.41 31.66
CA LYS A 475 -1.42 -28.48 31.40
C LYS A 475 -2.20 -28.90 32.63
N ASP A 476 -3.32 -28.28 32.93
CA ASP A 476 -4.22 -28.56 34.04
C ASP A 476 -3.47 -28.63 35.41
N ASN A 477 -2.52 -27.72 35.60
CA ASN A 477 -1.61 -27.61 36.71
C ASN A 477 -0.58 -28.78 36.84
N TRP A 478 -0.55 -29.71 35.90
CA TRP A 478 0.51 -30.70 35.79
C TRP A 478 1.69 -30.19 34.98
N LEU A 479 2.84 -30.09 35.60
CA LEU A 479 4.12 -29.78 34.97
C LEU A 479 4.87 -31.08 34.67
N THR A 480 5.28 -31.25 33.41
CA THR A 480 6.23 -32.28 33.00
C THR A 480 7.44 -31.60 32.38
N LEU A 481 8.63 -31.87 32.87
CA LEU A 481 9.88 -31.31 32.36
C LEU A 481 10.89 -32.42 32.14
N THR A 482 11.28 -32.61 30.88
CA THR A 482 12.36 -33.51 30.49
C THR A 482 13.57 -32.69 30.07
N PHE A 483 14.75 -33.03 30.57
CA PHE A 483 15.98 -32.35 30.19
C PHE A 483 17.14 -33.34 30.04
N THR A 484 17.98 -33.06 29.04
CA THR A 484 19.02 -33.99 28.60
C THR A 484 20.38 -33.32 28.60
N ASN A 485 21.37 -33.90 29.20
CA ASN A 485 22.76 -33.49 29.06
C ASN A 485 23.21 -33.75 27.62
N LYS A 486 23.72 -32.72 26.97
CA LYS A 486 24.08 -32.78 25.52
C LYS A 486 25.30 -33.66 25.26
N GLU A 487 26.20 -33.80 26.25
CA GLU A 487 27.44 -34.54 26.15
C GLU A 487 27.24 -36.01 26.56
N THR A 488 26.77 -36.25 27.79
CA THR A 488 26.61 -37.61 28.31
C THR A 488 25.35 -38.31 27.82
N LYS A 489 24.40 -37.59 27.23
CA LYS A 489 23.04 -38.05 26.80
C LYS A 489 22.16 -38.50 27.96
N ASP A 490 22.53 -38.17 29.18
CA ASP A 490 21.75 -38.46 30.38
C ASP A 490 20.42 -37.71 30.33
N VAL A 491 19.32 -38.44 30.48
CA VAL A 491 17.96 -37.91 30.45
C VAL A 491 17.39 -37.88 31.87
N TYR A 492 16.87 -36.74 32.25
CA TYR A 492 16.10 -36.49 33.46
C TYR A 492 14.64 -36.23 33.10
N SER A 493 13.68 -36.84 33.77
CA SER A 493 12.26 -36.60 33.55
C SER A 493 11.58 -36.29 34.88
N SER A 494 10.92 -35.12 34.94
CA SER A 494 10.24 -34.70 36.18
C SER A 494 8.76 -34.45 35.95
N THR A 495 7.97 -34.68 36.97
CA THR A 495 6.54 -34.37 37.02
C THR A 495 6.16 -33.72 38.34
N ALA A 496 5.30 -32.71 38.31
CA ALA A 496 4.81 -32.01 39.50
C ALA A 496 3.37 -31.53 39.32
N LEU A 497 2.58 -31.58 40.37
CA LEU A 497 1.31 -30.88 40.45
C LEU A 497 1.54 -29.51 41.11
N ILE A 498 1.15 -28.44 40.38
CA ILE A 498 1.36 -27.06 40.85
C ILE A 498 0.14 -26.58 41.63
N GLU A 499 0.36 -26.28 42.92
CA GLU A 499 -0.70 -25.75 43.76
C GLU A 499 -0.86 -24.24 43.57
N LYS A 500 -2.12 -23.75 43.51
CA LYS A 500 -2.45 -22.36 43.25
C LYS A 500 -1.87 -21.36 44.27
N LYS A 501 -1.79 -21.78 45.53
CA LYS A 501 -1.42 -20.90 46.66
C LYS A 501 0.09 -20.82 46.94
N ASN A 502 0.92 -21.67 46.35
CA ASN A 502 2.34 -21.79 46.68
C ASN A 502 3.20 -21.54 45.44
N ASP A 503 4.13 -20.58 45.50
CA ASP A 503 5.08 -20.29 44.43
C ASP A 503 6.17 -21.31 44.28
N ASN A 504 6.39 -22.10 45.31
CA ASN A 504 7.27 -23.26 45.30
C ASN A 504 6.45 -24.52 45.02
N PHE A 505 7.06 -25.49 44.40
CA PHE A 505 6.40 -26.76 44.11
C PHE A 505 7.35 -27.93 44.28
N SER A 506 6.80 -29.12 44.46
CA SER A 506 7.55 -30.36 44.59
C SER A 506 6.99 -31.39 43.62
N GLY A 507 7.81 -32.37 43.31
CA GLY A 507 7.42 -33.44 42.42
C GLY A 507 8.40 -34.60 42.40
N LEU A 508 8.19 -35.49 41.45
CA LEU A 508 9.01 -36.68 41.22
C LEU A 508 10.00 -36.39 40.08
N LEU A 509 11.27 -36.73 40.27
CA LEU A 509 12.33 -36.71 39.26
C LEU A 509 12.85 -38.13 39.04
N ILE A 510 12.83 -38.57 37.79
CA ILE A 510 13.45 -39.83 37.36
C ILE A 510 14.86 -39.50 36.87
N LEU A 511 15.86 -40.08 37.49
CA LEU A 511 17.27 -39.93 37.14
C LEU A 511 17.65 -40.80 35.93
N PRO A 512 18.81 -40.57 35.28
CA PRO A 512 19.25 -41.33 34.10
C PRO A 512 19.40 -42.86 34.36
N ASN A 513 19.65 -43.26 35.59
CA ASN A 513 19.73 -44.65 35.99
C ASN A 513 18.36 -45.31 36.31
N GLY A 514 17.25 -44.56 36.06
CA GLY A 514 15.90 -45.02 36.34
C GLY A 514 15.44 -44.89 37.80
N LYS A 515 16.31 -44.43 38.72
CA LYS A 515 15.94 -44.19 40.11
C LYS A 515 15.01 -42.98 40.23
N GLU A 516 13.96 -43.09 41.02
CA GLU A 516 13.05 -42.02 41.36
C GLU A 516 13.52 -41.27 42.61
N THR A 517 13.44 -39.95 42.58
CA THR A 517 13.76 -39.08 43.72
C THR A 517 12.77 -37.92 43.79
N LEU A 518 12.49 -37.43 44.97
CA LEU A 518 11.69 -36.21 45.13
C LEU A 518 12.55 -34.99 44.85
N PHE A 519 11.93 -33.98 44.25
CA PHE A 519 12.55 -32.68 44.09
C PHE A 519 11.69 -31.56 44.67
N TYR A 520 12.36 -30.47 45.05
CA TYR A 520 11.74 -29.21 45.49
C TYR A 520 12.20 -28.11 44.58
N ALA A 521 11.24 -27.42 43.96
CA ALA A 521 11.47 -26.22 43.14
C ALA A 521 11.18 -24.98 43.98
N THR A 522 12.19 -24.20 44.26
CA THR A 522 12.06 -22.92 44.99
C THR A 522 12.19 -21.77 44.03
N LYS A 523 11.17 -20.92 43.97
CA LYS A 523 11.19 -19.73 43.14
C LYS A 523 12.25 -18.76 43.64
N GLN A 524 13.17 -18.40 42.76
CA GLN A 524 14.24 -17.46 43.07
C GLN A 524 13.74 -16.06 42.94
N LYS A 525 13.89 -15.25 44.01
CA LYS A 525 13.82 -13.78 43.85
C LYS A 525 15.08 -13.37 43.10
N LYS A 526 14.97 -12.63 42.01
CA LYS A 526 16.13 -12.06 41.31
C LYS A 526 17.00 -11.32 42.34
N ILE A 527 18.07 -11.95 42.80
CA ILE A 527 19.14 -11.27 43.51
C ILE A 527 19.86 -10.45 42.48
N LYS A 528 19.66 -9.13 42.54
CA LYS A 528 20.51 -8.21 41.78
C LYS A 528 21.93 -8.41 42.27
N GLU A 529 22.78 -9.13 41.52
CA GLU A 529 24.21 -9.09 41.76
C GLU A 529 24.67 -7.65 41.69
N ASN A 530 25.02 -7.10 42.86
CA ASN A 530 25.72 -5.85 43.02
C ASN A 530 27.15 -6.01 42.49
N LYS A 531 27.37 -5.94 41.21
CA LYS A 531 28.66 -5.52 40.63
C LYS A 531 28.75 -4.01 40.73
N GLY A 532 29.50 -3.57 41.73
CA GLY A 532 30.09 -2.29 41.95
C GLY A 532 29.39 -1.01 41.39
N GLY A 533 28.83 -0.24 42.24
CA GLY A 533 28.67 1.22 42.15
C GLY A 533 28.06 1.76 40.83
N LYS A 534 26.73 1.71 40.71
CA LYS A 534 25.96 2.76 40.07
C LYS A 534 24.56 2.78 40.69
N GLU A 535 24.13 3.95 41.01
CA GLU A 535 22.88 4.34 41.67
C GLU A 535 21.64 3.58 41.15
N ASN A 536 20.70 3.32 42.09
CA ASN A 536 19.35 2.86 41.82
C ASN A 536 18.68 3.63 40.65
N LYS A 537 18.88 3.16 39.43
CA LYS A 537 17.94 3.50 38.37
C LYS A 537 16.70 2.64 38.61
N LYS A 538 15.56 3.28 38.93
CA LYS A 538 14.23 2.78 38.64
C LYS A 538 14.32 2.05 37.30
N GLU A 539 13.57 0.96 37.08
CA GLU A 539 13.34 0.45 35.71
C GLU A 539 12.89 1.66 34.89
N ASP A 540 13.86 2.36 34.31
CA ASP A 540 13.58 3.34 33.29
C ASP A 540 12.93 2.49 32.18
N GLU A 541 11.64 2.72 31.94
CA GLU A 541 11.00 2.37 30.69
C GLU A 541 12.00 2.82 29.62
N GLN A 542 12.64 1.88 28.93
CA GLN A 542 13.59 2.21 27.90
C GLN A 542 12.83 3.07 26.92
N LYS A 543 13.12 4.35 26.92
CA LYS A 543 12.47 5.34 26.07
C LYS A 543 12.66 4.86 24.64
N ILE A 544 11.55 4.47 24.00
CA ILE A 544 11.58 4.00 22.62
C ILE A 544 12.09 5.14 21.76
N GLU A 545 13.19 4.91 21.09
CA GLU A 545 13.82 5.91 20.25
C GLU A 545 13.30 5.78 18.82
N ILE A 546 12.46 6.72 18.40
CA ILE A 546 11.87 6.80 17.07
C ILE A 546 12.59 7.92 16.33
N VAL A 547 13.09 7.60 15.11
CA VAL A 547 13.68 8.64 14.27
C VAL A 547 12.57 9.54 13.69
N PRO A 548 12.84 10.85 13.50
CA PRO A 548 11.84 11.77 12.98
C PRO A 548 11.43 11.41 11.54
N LEU A 549 10.19 11.73 11.20
CA LEU A 549 9.69 11.64 9.84
C LEU A 549 10.35 12.72 8.97
N THR A 550 10.63 12.38 7.71
CA THR A 550 11.09 13.32 6.69
C THR A 550 10.19 13.27 5.45
N TYR A 551 10.25 14.30 4.65
CA TYR A 551 9.46 14.47 3.44
C TYR A 551 10.37 14.52 2.19
N PRO A 552 10.34 13.49 1.31
CA PRO A 552 9.71 12.18 1.55
C PRO A 552 10.47 11.37 2.61
N ASN A 553 9.89 10.29 3.13
CA ASN A 553 10.49 9.48 4.20
C ASN A 553 11.62 8.55 3.72
N VAL A 554 12.41 9.03 2.81
CA VAL A 554 13.58 8.35 2.21
C VAL A 554 14.86 9.16 2.41
N GLY A 555 15.98 8.74 1.83
CA GLY A 555 17.21 9.53 1.85
C GLY A 555 17.03 10.92 1.22
N TYR A 556 17.68 11.92 1.76
CA TYR A 556 17.59 13.34 1.33
C TYR A 556 16.21 14.00 1.53
N GLY A 557 15.28 13.39 2.25
CA GLY A 557 14.03 14.03 2.61
C GLY A 557 14.24 15.24 3.54
N PHE A 558 13.36 16.20 3.43
CA PHE A 558 13.38 17.42 4.26
C PHE A 558 12.66 17.19 5.58
N SER A 559 13.07 17.89 6.64
CA SER A 559 12.29 17.97 7.88
C SER A 559 11.04 18.83 7.72
N GLU A 560 11.10 19.87 6.89
CA GLU A 560 10.01 20.74 6.46
C GLU A 560 10.17 21.02 4.97
N LEU A 561 9.06 21.15 4.24
CA LEU A 561 9.07 21.48 2.82
C LEU A 561 9.71 22.85 2.57
N PRO A 562 10.49 23.01 1.46
CA PRO A 562 11.03 24.28 1.06
C PRO A 562 9.91 25.32 0.84
N LYS A 563 10.13 26.53 1.33
CA LYS A 563 9.18 27.65 1.18
C LYS A 563 9.69 28.65 0.16
N GLN A 564 8.79 29.33 -0.51
CA GLN A 564 9.11 30.45 -1.39
C GLN A 564 9.85 31.54 -0.61
N GLN A 565 10.88 32.11 -1.26
CA GLN A 565 11.72 33.16 -0.69
C GLN A 565 11.85 34.31 -1.68
N ASN A 566 11.97 35.52 -1.17
CA ASN A 566 12.43 36.65 -1.97
C ASN A 566 13.96 36.55 -2.09
N ILE A 567 14.48 36.48 -3.30
CA ILE A 567 15.92 36.28 -3.58
C ILE A 567 16.39 37.33 -4.57
N LEU A 568 17.54 37.95 -4.31
CA LEU A 568 18.24 38.81 -5.22
C LEU A 568 19.57 38.13 -5.61
N PHE A 569 19.69 37.65 -6.81
CA PHE A 569 20.96 37.25 -7.39
C PHE A 569 21.67 38.49 -7.89
N THR A 570 22.92 38.70 -7.52
CA THR A 570 23.72 39.86 -7.93
C THR A 570 24.90 39.44 -8.78
N ASN A 571 25.24 40.26 -9.77
CA ASN A 571 26.43 40.10 -10.63
C ASN A 571 26.50 38.77 -11.42
N ALA A 572 25.38 38.20 -11.82
CA ALA A 572 25.34 36.94 -12.59
C ALA A 572 25.62 37.16 -14.09
N THR A 573 26.10 36.15 -14.76
CA THR A 573 25.92 35.98 -16.21
C THR A 573 24.56 35.33 -16.44
N VAL A 574 23.58 36.10 -16.91
CA VAL A 574 22.19 35.66 -17.06
C VAL A 574 21.93 35.21 -18.49
N TRP A 575 21.51 33.97 -18.67
CA TRP A 575 21.06 33.40 -19.96
C TRP A 575 19.54 33.60 -20.06
N THR A 576 19.15 34.62 -20.81
CA THR A 576 17.74 35.00 -20.85
C THR A 576 16.88 34.05 -21.65
N ASN A 577 17.38 33.46 -22.73
CA ASN A 577 16.64 32.74 -23.78
C ASN A 577 15.62 33.65 -24.49
N GLU A 578 15.79 34.97 -24.40
CA GLU A 578 14.96 36.00 -25.03
C GLU A 578 15.86 36.80 -25.99
N GLU A 579 15.32 37.86 -26.62
CA GLU A 579 16.04 38.69 -27.58
C GLU A 579 17.27 39.41 -26.97
N ASP A 580 17.24 39.65 -25.67
CA ASP A 580 18.35 40.26 -24.93
C ASP A 580 19.63 39.35 -24.85
N GLY A 581 19.53 38.08 -25.22
CA GLY A 581 20.64 37.11 -25.25
C GLY A 581 21.24 36.87 -23.84
N ILE A 582 22.58 36.86 -23.77
CA ILE A 582 23.31 36.63 -22.53
C ILE A 582 23.75 37.98 -21.92
N LEU A 583 23.16 38.30 -20.75
CA LEU A 583 23.49 39.51 -20.00
C LEU A 583 24.58 39.24 -18.97
N ARG A 584 25.64 40.09 -18.92
CA ARG A 584 26.74 39.98 -17.96
C ARG A 584 26.54 40.95 -16.79
N GLU A 585 27.10 40.61 -15.62
CA GLU A 585 27.09 41.45 -14.41
C GLU A 585 25.66 41.97 -14.08
N THR A 586 24.69 41.08 -14.22
CA THR A 586 23.27 41.41 -14.14
C THR A 586 22.63 40.81 -12.90
N ASP A 587 21.76 41.61 -12.25
CA ASP A 587 21.00 41.19 -11.08
C ASP A 587 19.63 40.70 -11.50
N VAL A 588 19.13 39.64 -10.77
CA VAL A 588 17.78 39.11 -10.96
C VAL A 588 17.08 39.06 -9.61
N LEU A 589 15.95 39.79 -9.50
CA LEU A 589 15.11 39.81 -8.30
C LEU A 589 13.95 38.82 -8.47
N VAL A 590 13.90 37.84 -7.60
CA VAL A 590 12.79 36.90 -7.41
C VAL A 590 11.91 37.36 -6.24
N LYS A 591 10.59 37.44 -6.46
CA LYS A 591 9.63 37.80 -5.44
C LYS A 591 8.30 37.07 -5.67
N ASN A 592 7.73 36.47 -4.58
CA ASN A 592 6.45 35.74 -4.65
C ASN A 592 6.45 34.65 -5.74
N GLY A 593 7.53 33.87 -5.83
CA GLY A 593 7.65 32.78 -6.78
C GLY A 593 7.90 33.17 -8.24
N LYS A 594 8.00 34.47 -8.56
CA LYS A 594 8.14 35.01 -9.92
C LYS A 594 9.44 35.82 -10.08
N ILE A 595 9.94 35.89 -11.32
CA ILE A 595 10.99 36.84 -11.70
C ILE A 595 10.38 38.23 -11.73
N LYS A 596 10.83 39.13 -10.87
CA LYS A 596 10.22 40.45 -10.69
C LYS A 596 10.95 41.56 -11.40
N LYS A 597 12.28 41.52 -11.45
CA LYS A 597 13.14 42.51 -12.12
C LYS A 597 14.43 41.85 -12.60
N ILE A 598 14.91 42.34 -13.73
CA ILE A 598 16.23 42.03 -14.28
C ILE A 598 16.89 43.40 -14.54
N GLY A 599 18.17 43.54 -14.19
CA GLY A 599 18.91 44.80 -14.38
C GLY A 599 20.18 44.87 -13.53
N THR A 600 20.81 46.01 -13.44
CA THR A 600 22.00 46.23 -12.65
C THR A 600 21.71 47.05 -11.39
N ASN A 601 22.53 46.83 -10.33
CA ASN A 601 22.45 47.57 -9.07
C ASN A 601 21.03 47.49 -8.42
N LEU A 602 20.37 46.37 -8.51
CA LEU A 602 19.07 46.19 -7.89
C LEU A 602 19.21 46.09 -6.36
N SER A 603 18.25 46.65 -5.67
CA SER A 603 18.14 46.54 -4.21
C SER A 603 16.71 46.12 -3.81
N ALA A 604 16.57 45.29 -2.79
CA ALA A 604 15.27 44.90 -2.27
C ALA A 604 15.34 44.67 -0.75
N LYS A 605 14.35 45.18 -0.02
CA LYS A 605 14.21 44.93 1.42
C LYS A 605 13.68 43.54 1.69
N ASN A 606 14.08 42.92 2.79
CA ASN A 606 13.63 41.58 3.21
C ASN A 606 13.87 40.52 2.15
N THR A 607 15.06 40.50 1.59
CA THR A 607 15.40 39.61 0.45
C THR A 607 16.76 38.93 0.77
N LEU A 608 16.83 37.64 0.50
CA LEU A 608 18.08 36.88 0.56
C LEU A 608 18.97 37.31 -0.63
N ILE A 609 20.15 37.86 -0.36
CA ILE A 609 21.10 38.26 -1.38
C ILE A 609 22.04 37.07 -1.64
N ILE A 610 22.16 36.67 -2.91
CA ILE A 610 23.09 35.64 -3.37
C ILE A 610 24.07 36.29 -4.36
N ASP A 611 25.32 36.37 -3.97
CA ASP A 611 26.39 36.79 -4.85
C ASP A 611 26.66 35.71 -5.92
N ALA A 612 26.40 36.06 -7.16
CA ALA A 612 26.55 35.19 -8.33
C ALA A 612 27.72 35.66 -9.23
N THR A 613 28.65 36.44 -8.69
CA THR A 613 29.86 36.90 -9.42
C THR A 613 30.62 35.70 -9.96
N GLY A 614 30.87 35.69 -11.27
CA GLY A 614 31.55 34.63 -11.98
C GLY A 614 30.71 33.34 -12.16
N LYS A 615 29.44 33.39 -11.87
CA LYS A 615 28.47 32.29 -12.03
C LYS A 615 27.46 32.60 -13.09
N HIS A 616 26.78 31.53 -13.56
CA HIS A 616 25.73 31.64 -14.54
C HIS A 616 24.37 31.40 -13.93
N LEU A 617 23.38 32.23 -14.29
CA LEU A 617 21.99 32.07 -13.89
C LEU A 617 21.14 31.81 -15.13
N THR A 618 20.41 30.71 -15.14
CA THR A 618 19.58 30.28 -16.26
C THR A 618 18.17 29.97 -15.82
N ALA A 619 17.24 29.90 -16.79
CA ALA A 619 16.01 29.13 -16.58
C ALA A 619 16.32 27.68 -16.26
N GLY A 620 15.46 27.01 -15.51
CA GLY A 620 15.58 25.58 -15.23
C GLY A 620 15.48 24.72 -16.48
N ILE A 621 16.16 23.61 -16.47
CA ILE A 621 16.09 22.60 -17.52
C ILE A 621 14.70 21.97 -17.50
N ILE A 622 14.14 21.72 -18.69
CA ILE A 622 12.88 21.02 -18.92
C ILE A 622 13.16 19.74 -19.67
N ASP A 623 12.79 18.61 -19.07
CA ASP A 623 12.87 17.29 -19.70
C ASP A 623 11.49 16.92 -20.28
N GLU A 624 11.33 17.04 -21.58
CA GLU A 624 10.08 16.84 -22.28
C GLU A 624 9.70 15.35 -22.38
N HIS A 625 10.64 14.45 -22.08
CA HIS A 625 10.40 13.00 -22.10
C HIS A 625 11.21 12.26 -21.04
N SER A 626 10.53 11.84 -20.00
CA SER A 626 11.14 11.07 -18.92
C SER A 626 10.21 9.97 -18.40
N HIS A 627 10.81 9.01 -17.68
CA HIS A 627 10.11 7.90 -17.03
C HIS A 627 10.46 7.78 -15.54
N ILE A 628 11.06 8.82 -14.94
CA ILE A 628 11.27 8.90 -13.48
C ILE A 628 9.97 9.26 -12.76
N ALA A 629 9.99 9.26 -11.44
CA ALA A 629 8.86 9.64 -10.60
C ALA A 629 7.58 8.83 -10.87
N ALA A 630 7.69 7.61 -11.40
CA ALA A 630 6.57 6.72 -11.68
C ALA A 630 6.83 5.30 -11.18
N ALA A 631 5.84 4.67 -10.55
CA ALA A 631 5.94 3.29 -10.08
C ALA A 631 5.89 2.27 -11.24
N SER A 632 5.23 2.63 -12.33
CA SER A 632 5.18 1.90 -13.60
C SER A 632 4.83 2.86 -14.73
N ILE A 633 5.19 2.51 -15.98
CA ILE A 633 4.96 3.40 -17.12
C ILE A 633 4.17 2.76 -18.25
N ASN A 634 3.93 1.45 -18.22
CA ASN A 634 3.24 0.75 -19.30
C ASN A 634 1.95 0.08 -18.83
N GLU A 635 0.89 0.26 -19.62
CA GLU A 635 -0.24 -0.63 -19.69
C GLU A 635 -0.19 -1.35 -21.04
N GLY A 636 0.53 -2.47 -21.09
CA GLY A 636 0.77 -3.22 -22.34
C GLY A 636 -0.28 -4.29 -22.65
N GLY A 637 -1.30 -4.44 -21.82
CA GLY A 637 -2.28 -5.52 -21.91
C GLY A 637 -3.20 -5.46 -23.12
N GLN A 638 -3.35 -4.31 -23.76
CA GLN A 638 -4.15 -4.11 -24.95
C GLN A 638 -3.46 -3.19 -25.96
N ASN A 639 -4.04 -3.05 -27.18
CA ASN A 639 -3.42 -2.30 -28.28
C ASN A 639 -3.66 -0.79 -28.24
N SER A 640 -4.61 -0.33 -27.46
CA SER A 640 -4.80 1.04 -27.06
C SER A 640 -5.09 1.07 -25.56
N SER A 641 -4.53 2.03 -24.85
CA SER A 641 -4.72 2.28 -23.43
C SER A 641 -4.87 3.76 -23.13
N ALA A 642 -5.61 4.48 -24.01
CA ALA A 642 -5.84 5.92 -23.86
C ALA A 642 -6.53 6.27 -22.52
N GLU A 643 -7.29 5.34 -21.95
CA GLU A 643 -8.00 5.49 -20.69
C GLU A 643 -7.10 5.55 -19.46
N VAL A 644 -5.85 5.06 -19.52
CA VAL A 644 -4.95 5.10 -18.36
C VAL A 644 -4.23 6.44 -18.24
N THR A 645 -3.79 6.80 -17.04
CA THR A 645 -2.99 7.99 -16.79
C THR A 645 -1.78 7.72 -15.92
N ILE A 646 -0.66 8.38 -16.22
CA ILE A 646 0.55 8.35 -15.40
C ILE A 646 0.33 8.99 -14.02
N GLU A 647 -0.63 9.90 -13.90
CA GLU A 647 -0.98 10.55 -12.62
C GLU A 647 -1.33 9.51 -11.54
N ASP A 648 -2.01 8.43 -11.91
CA ASP A 648 -2.39 7.34 -11.00
C ASP A 648 -1.20 6.59 -10.37
N VAL A 649 -0.03 6.70 -10.98
CA VAL A 649 1.18 5.95 -10.58
C VAL A 649 2.39 6.81 -10.29
N LEU A 650 2.21 8.12 -10.10
CA LEU A 650 3.29 9.00 -9.70
C LEU A 650 3.94 8.51 -8.40
N ASP A 651 5.28 8.50 -8.37
CA ASP A 651 6.12 8.11 -7.24
C ASP A 651 6.90 9.30 -6.68
N PRO A 652 6.35 10.04 -5.70
CA PRO A 652 7.03 11.20 -5.14
C PRO A 652 8.26 10.85 -4.29
N GLU A 653 8.52 9.56 -4.06
CA GLU A 653 9.66 9.06 -3.30
C GLU A 653 10.82 8.58 -4.19
N ASP A 654 10.66 8.67 -5.51
CA ASP A 654 11.73 8.31 -6.43
C ASP A 654 12.91 9.27 -6.29
N ILE A 655 14.06 8.76 -5.85
CA ILE A 655 15.28 9.53 -5.65
C ILE A 655 15.75 10.26 -6.92
N ASN A 656 15.30 9.81 -8.10
CA ASN A 656 15.64 10.47 -9.35
C ASN A 656 15.06 11.88 -9.44
N ILE A 657 13.98 12.19 -8.73
CA ILE A 657 13.46 13.56 -8.58
C ILE A 657 14.55 14.46 -7.96
N TYR A 658 15.15 14.05 -6.86
CA TYR A 658 16.22 14.81 -6.19
C TYR A 658 17.48 14.89 -7.05
N ARG A 659 17.82 13.80 -7.76
CA ARG A 659 18.99 13.76 -8.66
C ARG A 659 18.81 14.69 -9.87
N ASN A 660 17.58 14.82 -10.39
CA ASN A 660 17.25 15.76 -11.45
C ASN A 660 17.35 17.22 -10.98
N LEU A 661 16.89 17.53 -9.79
CA LEU A 661 17.09 18.85 -9.16
C LEU A 661 18.58 19.17 -9.04
N ALA A 662 19.43 18.20 -8.68
CA ALA A 662 20.88 18.36 -8.66
C ALA A 662 21.50 18.56 -10.04
N GLY A 663 20.80 18.20 -11.10
CA GLY A 663 21.12 18.45 -12.51
C GLY A 663 20.52 19.73 -13.08
N GLY A 664 19.76 20.49 -12.27
CA GLY A 664 19.13 21.75 -12.71
C GLY A 664 17.78 21.57 -13.41
N VAL A 665 17.13 20.41 -13.31
CA VAL A 665 15.83 20.17 -13.93
C VAL A 665 14.71 20.70 -13.03
N THR A 666 13.77 21.45 -13.60
CA THR A 666 12.67 22.10 -12.87
C THR A 666 11.27 21.76 -13.41
N THR A 667 11.17 21.16 -14.58
CA THR A 667 9.90 20.69 -15.17
C THR A 667 10.17 19.40 -15.94
N ILE A 668 9.25 18.44 -15.83
CA ILE A 668 9.42 17.11 -16.44
C ILE A 668 8.07 16.64 -16.98
N GLN A 669 8.03 16.17 -18.21
CA GLN A 669 6.91 15.39 -18.73
C GLN A 669 7.17 13.91 -18.50
N ILE A 670 6.29 13.26 -17.74
CA ILE A 670 6.32 11.83 -17.50
C ILE A 670 5.38 11.16 -18.50
N LEU A 671 5.94 10.37 -19.38
CA LEU A 671 5.20 9.71 -20.46
C LEU A 671 4.88 8.25 -20.13
N HIS A 672 3.77 7.76 -20.66
CA HIS A 672 3.54 6.33 -20.81
C HIS A 672 4.65 5.72 -21.67
N GLY A 673 5.07 4.51 -21.43
CA GLY A 673 6.05 3.79 -22.25
C GLY A 673 5.49 3.47 -23.65
N SER A 674 6.32 2.89 -24.52
CA SER A 674 5.97 2.59 -25.91
C SER A 674 5.45 1.18 -26.15
N ALA A 675 4.73 0.58 -25.19
CA ALA A 675 4.23 -0.79 -25.30
C ALA A 675 3.11 -0.99 -26.32
N ASN A 676 2.36 0.05 -26.64
CA ASN A 676 1.21 0.03 -27.55
C ASN A 676 1.16 1.29 -28.45
N PRO A 677 0.55 1.21 -29.64
CA PRO A 677 0.48 2.35 -30.54
C PRO A 677 -0.18 3.57 -29.92
N ILE A 678 -1.33 3.38 -29.27
CA ILE A 678 -2.01 4.39 -28.47
C ILE A 678 -1.74 4.03 -27.02
N GLY A 679 -0.89 4.81 -26.36
CA GLY A 679 -0.53 4.64 -24.96
C GLY A 679 -1.42 5.48 -24.04
N GLY A 680 -0.97 5.69 -22.80
CA GLY A 680 -1.73 6.40 -21.77
C GLY A 680 -1.49 7.90 -21.76
N ARG A 681 -2.34 8.59 -21.01
CA ARG A 681 -2.24 10.03 -20.70
C ARG A 681 -0.97 10.30 -19.89
N SER A 682 -0.29 11.39 -20.23
CA SER A 682 0.96 11.81 -19.58
C SER A 682 0.68 12.71 -18.37
N ALA A 683 1.69 12.85 -17.50
CA ALA A 683 1.72 13.85 -16.44
C ALA A 683 2.86 14.84 -16.66
N ILE A 684 2.62 16.14 -16.44
CA ILE A 684 3.67 17.15 -16.35
C ILE A 684 3.85 17.48 -14.87
N ILE A 685 5.08 17.42 -14.39
CA ILE A 685 5.42 17.69 -13.00
C ILE A 685 6.44 18.80 -12.84
N LYS A 686 6.39 19.49 -11.72
CA LYS A 686 7.53 20.22 -11.14
C LYS A 686 8.15 19.32 -10.07
N PRO A 687 9.44 18.99 -10.15
CA PRO A 687 10.10 18.04 -9.23
C PRO A 687 10.24 18.63 -7.81
N LYS A 688 9.12 18.94 -7.17
CA LYS A 688 9.03 19.50 -5.81
C LYS A 688 9.28 18.40 -4.78
N TRP A 689 10.54 18.00 -4.63
CA TRP A 689 10.96 16.96 -3.71
C TRP A 689 10.39 17.15 -2.31
N GLY A 690 9.72 16.13 -1.78
CA GLY A 690 9.05 16.16 -0.49
C GLY A 690 7.53 16.36 -0.56
N SER A 691 6.99 16.82 -1.69
CA SER A 691 5.55 16.87 -1.90
C SER A 691 4.97 15.45 -2.09
N ASP A 692 3.67 15.30 -1.93
CA ASP A 692 2.94 14.13 -2.39
C ASP A 692 2.78 14.12 -3.93
N ALA A 693 2.07 13.13 -4.47
CA ALA A 693 1.89 12.98 -5.92
C ALA A 693 1.18 14.20 -6.53
N ASP A 694 0.12 14.69 -5.90
CA ASP A 694 -0.65 15.86 -6.34
C ASP A 694 0.17 17.15 -6.28
N GLY A 695 1.02 17.28 -5.26
CA GLY A 695 1.92 18.42 -5.10
C GLY A 695 3.05 18.47 -6.14
N LEU A 696 3.36 17.34 -6.79
CA LEU A 696 4.28 17.29 -7.93
C LEU A 696 3.63 17.79 -9.21
N LEU A 697 2.33 17.56 -9.43
CA LEU A 697 1.65 17.91 -10.67
C LEU A 697 1.80 19.42 -10.99
N TYR A 698 2.12 19.71 -12.24
CA TYR A 698 2.13 21.08 -12.71
C TYR A 698 0.68 21.53 -12.91
N LYS A 699 0.21 22.39 -12.02
CA LYS A 699 -1.18 22.84 -12.01
C LYS A 699 -1.55 23.53 -13.31
N ASP A 700 -2.70 23.20 -13.87
CA ASP A 700 -3.23 23.74 -15.12
C ASP A 700 -2.29 23.52 -16.32
N ALA A 701 -1.49 22.44 -16.29
CA ALA A 701 -0.68 22.04 -17.44
C ALA A 701 -1.58 21.54 -18.60
N PRO A 702 -1.16 21.76 -19.85
CA PRO A 702 -1.84 21.19 -21.00
C PRO A 702 -1.88 19.66 -20.96
N LYS A 703 -2.93 19.07 -21.52
CA LYS A 703 -3.15 17.63 -21.53
C LYS A 703 -2.35 16.95 -22.63
N PHE A 704 -1.64 15.89 -22.29
CA PHE A 704 -0.85 15.11 -23.25
C PHE A 704 -1.20 13.62 -23.20
N ILE A 705 -0.84 12.91 -24.28
CA ILE A 705 -0.95 11.47 -24.41
C ILE A 705 0.27 10.93 -25.17
N LYS A 706 0.72 9.74 -24.81
CA LYS A 706 1.78 9.03 -25.52
C LYS A 706 1.23 8.19 -26.66
N PHE A 707 1.78 8.40 -27.86
CA PHE A 707 1.67 7.46 -28.98
C PHE A 707 3.01 6.79 -29.24
N ALA A 708 3.02 5.70 -30.00
CA ALA A 708 4.27 5.03 -30.33
C ALA A 708 4.22 4.33 -31.70
N LEU A 709 5.37 4.34 -32.34
CA LEU A 709 5.69 3.71 -33.62
C LEU A 709 6.79 2.65 -33.40
N GLY A 710 7.27 2.02 -34.46
CA GLY A 710 8.47 1.20 -34.41
C GLY A 710 8.27 -0.25 -33.99
N GLU A 711 9.37 -0.83 -33.53
CA GLU A 711 9.43 -2.24 -33.14
C GLU A 711 8.65 -2.54 -31.85
N ASN A 712 8.62 -1.59 -30.91
CA ASN A 712 8.03 -1.80 -29.59
C ASN A 712 6.53 -2.10 -29.64
N VAL A 713 5.80 -1.45 -30.54
CA VAL A 713 4.33 -1.62 -30.65
C VAL A 713 3.91 -2.82 -31.49
N LYS A 714 4.81 -3.41 -32.25
CA LYS A 714 4.57 -4.63 -33.00
C LYS A 714 4.70 -5.84 -32.08
N GLN A 715 3.64 -6.54 -31.84
CA GLN A 715 3.64 -7.67 -30.91
C GLN A 715 4.32 -8.94 -31.45
N SER A 716 4.83 -8.92 -32.70
CA SER A 716 5.58 -10.03 -33.31
C SER A 716 6.83 -10.43 -32.53
N ASN A 717 7.45 -9.48 -31.84
CA ASN A 717 8.69 -9.70 -31.07
C ASN A 717 8.42 -10.08 -29.60
N TRP A 718 7.18 -10.08 -29.16
CA TRP A 718 6.82 -10.32 -27.76
C TRP A 718 6.45 -11.78 -27.53
N GLN A 719 7.08 -12.39 -26.57
CA GLN A 719 6.76 -13.77 -26.18
C GLN A 719 5.53 -13.85 -25.27
N SER A 720 5.23 -12.76 -24.54
CA SER A 720 4.22 -12.73 -23.49
C SER A 720 2.82 -12.44 -23.99
N TYR A 721 2.68 -11.69 -25.11
CA TYR A 721 1.39 -11.22 -25.61
C TYR A 721 1.11 -11.76 -27.02
N SER A 722 -0.16 -11.93 -27.33
CA SER A 722 -0.66 -12.32 -28.64
C SER A 722 -1.80 -11.38 -29.03
N ARG A 723 -1.44 -10.26 -29.67
CA ARG A 723 -2.42 -9.26 -30.10
C ARG A 723 -1.97 -8.53 -31.37
N PHE A 724 -2.92 -7.93 -32.06
CA PHE A 724 -2.70 -6.93 -33.12
C PHE A 724 -2.17 -5.62 -32.52
N PRO A 725 -1.28 -4.84 -33.21
CA PRO A 725 -0.71 -5.11 -34.54
C PRO A 725 0.57 -5.98 -34.50
N GLN A 726 0.87 -6.62 -35.64
CA GLN A 726 2.08 -7.42 -35.82
C GLN A 726 3.07 -6.80 -36.83
N THR A 727 2.63 -5.77 -37.56
CA THR A 727 3.39 -5.11 -38.63
C THR A 727 3.19 -3.58 -38.57
N ARG A 728 4.08 -2.84 -39.25
CA ARG A 728 3.95 -1.38 -39.42
C ARG A 728 2.65 -0.97 -40.12
N MET A 729 2.21 -1.75 -41.12
CA MET A 729 0.89 -1.56 -41.77
C MET A 729 -0.26 -1.75 -40.79
N GLY A 730 -0.14 -2.70 -39.86
CA GLY A 730 -1.11 -2.92 -38.79
C GLY A 730 -1.16 -1.74 -37.81
N VAL A 731 -0.04 -1.09 -37.54
CA VAL A 731 0.02 0.12 -36.70
C VAL A 731 -0.78 1.26 -37.34
N GLU A 732 -0.58 1.53 -38.63
CA GLU A 732 -1.36 2.51 -39.38
C GLU A 732 -2.87 2.20 -39.32
N GLN A 733 -3.24 0.96 -39.62
CA GLN A 733 -4.64 0.53 -39.59
C GLN A 733 -5.26 0.69 -38.22
N LEU A 734 -4.49 0.48 -37.15
CA LEU A 734 -4.96 0.68 -35.78
C LEU A 734 -5.32 2.14 -35.53
N TYR A 735 -4.45 3.07 -35.84
CA TYR A 735 -4.72 4.51 -35.70
C TYR A 735 -5.97 4.91 -36.49
N VAL A 736 -6.07 4.50 -37.76
CA VAL A 736 -7.25 4.78 -38.61
C VAL A 736 -8.53 4.22 -37.98
N ASN A 737 -8.51 3.01 -37.46
CA ASN A 737 -9.66 2.39 -36.81
C ASN A 737 -10.10 3.16 -35.55
N TYR A 738 -9.17 3.45 -34.66
CA TYR A 738 -9.50 4.14 -33.40
C TYR A 738 -10.01 5.54 -33.61
N PHE A 739 -9.43 6.34 -34.51
CA PHE A 739 -9.92 7.69 -34.80
C PHE A 739 -11.26 7.68 -35.58
N THR A 740 -11.50 6.66 -36.41
CA THR A 740 -12.84 6.49 -37.02
C THR A 740 -13.89 6.22 -35.93
N ARG A 741 -13.60 5.30 -35.00
CA ARG A 741 -14.49 5.01 -33.86
C ARG A 741 -14.69 6.24 -32.96
N ALA A 742 -13.64 7.03 -32.74
CA ALA A 742 -13.74 8.27 -31.97
C ALA A 742 -14.64 9.30 -32.61
N GLN A 743 -14.58 9.47 -33.95
CA GLN A 743 -15.52 10.33 -34.70
C GLN A 743 -16.97 9.83 -34.60
N GLU A 744 -17.20 8.54 -34.81
CA GLU A 744 -18.52 7.92 -34.64
C GLU A 744 -19.08 8.10 -33.23
N TYR A 745 -18.22 7.97 -32.22
CA TYR A 745 -18.57 8.19 -30.80
C TYR A 745 -18.93 9.66 -30.55
N GLU A 746 -18.13 10.59 -31.05
CA GLU A 746 -18.39 12.05 -30.94
C GLU A 746 -19.68 12.45 -31.63
N ASP A 747 -19.93 11.96 -32.87
CA ASP A 747 -21.15 12.22 -33.62
C ASP A 747 -22.39 11.73 -32.87
N LYS A 748 -22.29 10.54 -32.25
CA LYS A 748 -23.37 10.01 -31.43
C LYS A 748 -23.61 10.87 -30.19
N LYS A 749 -22.55 11.33 -29.52
CA LYS A 749 -22.62 12.26 -28.38
C LYS A 749 -23.25 13.59 -28.79
N LYS A 750 -22.81 14.19 -29.87
CA LYS A 750 -23.35 15.47 -30.39
C LYS A 750 -24.81 15.36 -30.87
N SER A 751 -25.24 14.21 -31.35
CA SER A 751 -26.64 14.00 -31.81
C SER A 751 -27.68 13.97 -30.67
N GLY A 752 -27.24 13.96 -29.39
CA GLY A 752 -28.13 13.85 -28.22
C GLY A 752 -28.73 12.45 -28.03
N LYS A 753 -28.31 11.45 -28.81
CA LYS A 753 -28.72 10.05 -28.61
C LYS A 753 -28.05 9.48 -27.38
N THR A 754 -28.73 8.54 -26.73
CA THR A 754 -28.12 7.79 -25.60
C THR A 754 -26.88 7.04 -26.08
N TYR A 755 -25.76 7.19 -25.37
CA TYR A 755 -24.49 6.54 -25.67
C TYR A 755 -23.88 5.97 -24.40
N ARG A 756 -23.13 4.87 -24.55
CA ARG A 756 -22.33 4.32 -23.46
C ARG A 756 -21.09 5.19 -23.28
N TYR A 757 -20.85 5.67 -22.08
CA TYR A 757 -19.63 6.38 -21.75
C TYR A 757 -18.42 5.42 -21.90
N ASP A 758 -17.38 5.87 -22.59
CA ASP A 758 -16.19 5.09 -22.90
C ASP A 758 -14.95 5.95 -22.61
N GLU A 759 -14.23 5.63 -21.52
CA GLU A 759 -13.04 6.37 -21.08
C GLU A 759 -12.00 6.51 -22.20
N GLU A 760 -11.80 5.46 -23.00
CA GLU A 760 -10.85 5.46 -24.10
C GLU A 760 -11.29 6.41 -25.23
N MET A 761 -12.56 6.36 -25.61
CA MET A 761 -13.09 7.21 -26.69
C MET A 761 -13.16 8.69 -26.30
N GLU A 762 -13.47 9.01 -25.05
CA GLU A 762 -13.45 10.41 -24.54
C GLU A 762 -12.06 11.04 -24.75
N VAL A 763 -10.98 10.32 -24.43
CA VAL A 763 -9.61 10.79 -24.61
C VAL A 763 -9.25 11.00 -26.09
N LEU A 764 -9.70 10.12 -26.97
CA LEU A 764 -9.45 10.27 -28.41
C LEU A 764 -10.24 11.42 -29.02
N VAL A 765 -11.44 11.69 -28.52
CA VAL A 765 -12.24 12.88 -28.90
C VAL A 765 -11.54 14.17 -28.45
N GLU A 766 -10.91 14.22 -27.28
CA GLU A 766 -10.11 15.39 -26.88
C GLU A 766 -8.97 15.68 -27.89
N ILE A 767 -8.38 14.65 -28.52
CA ILE A 767 -7.36 14.81 -29.55
C ILE A 767 -8.00 15.43 -30.83
N LEU A 768 -9.12 14.89 -31.29
CA LEU A 768 -9.83 15.42 -32.45
C LEU A 768 -10.25 16.90 -32.29
N ASN A 769 -10.52 17.29 -31.03
CA ASN A 769 -10.91 18.68 -30.70
C ASN A 769 -9.71 19.58 -30.35
N ASN A 770 -8.47 19.11 -30.49
CA ASN A 770 -7.24 19.82 -30.13
C ASN A 770 -7.16 20.24 -28.64
N GLU A 771 -7.81 19.49 -27.77
CA GLU A 771 -7.78 19.69 -26.31
C GLU A 771 -6.68 18.85 -25.63
N ARG A 772 -6.15 17.85 -26.36
CA ARG A 772 -5.05 16.97 -25.90
C ARG A 772 -4.00 16.82 -26.99
N PHE A 773 -2.73 16.91 -26.58
CA PHE A 773 -1.59 16.92 -27.48
C PHE A 773 -0.88 15.55 -27.49
N ILE A 774 -0.29 15.16 -28.61
CA ILE A 774 0.35 13.88 -28.82
C ILE A 774 1.88 14.03 -28.73
N SER A 775 2.53 13.29 -27.82
CA SER A 775 3.96 13.02 -27.85
C SER A 775 4.17 11.59 -28.37
N CYS A 776 4.88 11.42 -29.49
CA CYS A 776 4.96 10.16 -30.19
C CYS A 776 6.39 9.59 -30.21
N HIS A 777 6.60 8.42 -29.60
CA HIS A 777 7.79 7.59 -29.79
C HIS A 777 8.03 7.28 -31.25
N SER A 778 9.22 7.58 -31.79
CA SER A 778 9.47 7.49 -33.22
C SER A 778 10.96 7.38 -33.57
N TYR A 779 11.30 6.56 -34.58
CA TYR A 779 12.65 6.41 -35.08
C TYR A 779 12.73 6.54 -36.61
N VAL A 780 11.92 5.75 -37.32
CA VAL A 780 12.03 5.54 -38.76
C VAL A 780 11.17 6.54 -39.53
N GLN A 781 11.78 7.21 -40.54
CA GLN A 781 11.16 8.30 -41.29
C GLN A 781 9.84 7.92 -41.99
N SER A 782 9.71 6.68 -42.48
CA SER A 782 8.48 6.26 -43.18
C SER A 782 7.27 6.18 -42.21
N GLU A 783 7.51 5.78 -40.95
CA GLU A 783 6.46 5.73 -39.93
C GLU A 783 6.09 7.11 -39.43
N ILE A 784 7.07 8.00 -39.28
CA ILE A 784 6.88 9.42 -38.94
C ILE A 784 5.97 10.08 -39.99
N ASN A 785 6.32 9.92 -41.27
CA ASN A 785 5.54 10.42 -42.37
C ASN A 785 4.12 9.79 -42.44
N MET A 786 4.00 8.52 -42.16
CA MET A 786 2.72 7.82 -42.09
C MET A 786 1.78 8.46 -41.04
N LEU A 787 2.29 8.66 -39.80
CA LEU A 787 1.46 9.18 -38.72
C LEU A 787 1.04 10.64 -38.97
N MET A 788 1.91 11.46 -39.56
CA MET A 788 1.52 12.82 -40.00
C MET A 788 0.34 12.77 -40.99
N LYS A 789 0.38 11.87 -41.96
CA LYS A 789 -0.72 11.72 -42.95
C LYS A 789 -2.01 11.20 -42.28
N VAL A 790 -1.91 10.30 -41.29
CA VAL A 790 -3.09 9.90 -40.52
C VAL A 790 -3.68 11.08 -39.74
N ALA A 791 -2.83 11.89 -39.11
CA ALA A 791 -3.25 13.06 -38.36
C ALA A 791 -3.97 14.09 -39.30
N GLU A 792 -3.40 14.36 -40.47
CA GLU A 792 -4.00 15.23 -41.51
C GLU A 792 -5.35 14.69 -41.99
N ARG A 793 -5.49 13.39 -42.20
CA ARG A 793 -6.74 12.75 -42.57
C ARG A 793 -7.88 12.99 -41.56
N PHE A 794 -7.57 13.01 -40.28
CA PHE A 794 -8.53 13.21 -39.21
C PHE A 794 -8.58 14.64 -38.67
N ASN A 795 -7.84 15.57 -39.30
CA ASN A 795 -7.79 16.99 -38.98
C ASN A 795 -7.28 17.30 -37.57
N PHE A 796 -6.31 16.52 -37.08
CA PHE A 796 -5.53 16.84 -35.90
C PHE A 796 -4.04 16.94 -36.24
N ARG A 797 -3.20 17.32 -35.29
CA ARG A 797 -1.76 17.46 -35.44
C ARG A 797 -1.01 16.63 -34.39
N VAL A 798 0.05 15.94 -34.79
CA VAL A 798 1.04 15.41 -33.87
C VAL A 798 1.79 16.60 -33.28
N ASN A 799 1.90 16.70 -31.94
CA ASN A 799 2.56 17.83 -31.30
C ASN A 799 4.09 17.66 -31.32
N THR A 800 4.59 16.50 -30.92
CA THR A 800 6.02 16.24 -30.83
C THR A 800 6.34 14.79 -31.19
N PHE A 801 7.29 14.57 -32.08
CA PHE A 801 7.93 13.29 -32.22
C PHE A 801 9.10 13.21 -31.23
N THR A 802 9.02 12.30 -30.25
CA THR A 802 10.00 12.22 -29.18
C THR A 802 11.06 11.15 -29.49
N HIS A 803 12.30 11.39 -29.08
CA HIS A 803 13.55 10.69 -29.41
C HIS A 803 13.64 10.27 -30.90
N ILE A 804 13.16 11.17 -31.74
CA ILE A 804 13.18 11.01 -33.21
C ILE A 804 14.63 10.93 -33.71
N LEU A 805 14.98 9.87 -34.47
CA LEU A 805 16.35 9.65 -34.94
C LEU A 805 16.51 9.92 -36.44
N GLU A 806 15.51 9.58 -37.26
CA GLU A 806 15.50 9.88 -38.68
C GLU A 806 14.76 11.17 -39.05
N GLY A 807 14.56 12.09 -38.10
CA GLY A 807 13.89 13.36 -38.33
C GLY A 807 14.55 14.22 -39.42
N TYR A 808 15.88 14.18 -39.50
CA TYR A 808 16.65 14.87 -40.55
C TYR A 808 16.26 14.46 -41.97
N LYS A 809 15.70 13.25 -42.19
CA LYS A 809 15.24 12.77 -43.50
C LYS A 809 13.89 13.35 -43.92
N VAL A 810 13.10 13.88 -42.99
CA VAL A 810 11.73 14.37 -43.22
C VAL A 810 11.48 15.75 -42.57
N ALA A 811 12.54 16.48 -42.27
CA ALA A 811 12.46 17.76 -41.56
C ALA A 811 11.61 18.82 -42.30
N ASP A 812 11.60 18.82 -43.63
CA ASP A 812 10.75 19.64 -44.48
C ASP A 812 9.26 19.36 -44.27
N LYS A 813 8.90 18.09 -44.27
CA LYS A 813 7.50 17.63 -44.03
C LYS A 813 7.06 17.89 -42.59
N MET A 814 7.99 17.72 -41.64
CA MET A 814 7.71 18.06 -40.25
C MET A 814 7.42 19.55 -40.07
N LYS A 815 8.18 20.42 -40.76
CA LYS A 815 7.96 21.85 -40.75
C LYS A 815 6.60 22.21 -41.38
N GLU A 816 6.23 21.56 -42.49
CA GLU A 816 4.95 21.77 -43.19
C GLU A 816 3.77 21.32 -42.27
N HIS A 817 3.88 20.16 -41.64
CA HIS A 817 2.89 19.67 -40.69
C HIS A 817 2.78 20.53 -39.42
N GLY A 818 3.86 21.24 -39.06
CA GLY A 818 3.99 22.05 -37.84
C GLY A 818 4.27 21.25 -36.58
N VAL A 819 4.80 20.01 -36.70
CA VAL A 819 5.19 19.18 -35.58
C VAL A 819 6.56 19.57 -35.02
N GLY A 820 6.73 19.52 -33.69
CA GLY A 820 8.02 19.64 -33.02
C GLY A 820 8.76 18.32 -32.96
N ALA A 821 10.04 18.41 -32.54
CA ALA A 821 10.92 17.27 -32.41
C ALA A 821 11.61 17.27 -31.04
N SER A 822 11.84 16.11 -30.52
CA SER A 822 12.73 15.91 -29.39
C SER A 822 13.64 14.74 -29.71
N THR A 823 14.95 14.86 -29.51
CA THR A 823 15.91 13.84 -29.96
C THR A 823 16.98 13.57 -28.91
N PHE A 824 17.67 12.45 -29.06
CA PHE A 824 18.95 12.22 -28.38
C PHE A 824 20.08 12.94 -29.11
N SER A 825 21.12 13.31 -28.38
CA SER A 825 22.29 13.99 -28.98
C SER A 825 23.18 13.02 -29.73
N ASP A 826 23.46 11.83 -29.19
CA ASP A 826 24.39 10.86 -29.78
C ASP A 826 24.13 9.41 -29.33
N TRP A 827 22.90 9.07 -28.97
CA TRP A 827 22.50 7.71 -28.65
C TRP A 827 22.15 6.97 -29.93
N TRP A 828 22.90 5.95 -30.27
CA TRP A 828 22.69 5.11 -31.44
C TRP A 828 23.22 3.69 -31.20
N SER A 829 22.98 2.79 -32.15
CA SER A 829 23.48 1.42 -32.20
C SER A 829 23.08 0.50 -31.07
N TYR A 830 22.05 0.83 -30.28
CA TYR A 830 21.53 -0.06 -29.25
C TYR A 830 20.43 -1.01 -29.76
N LYS A 831 19.85 -0.75 -30.92
CA LYS A 831 18.93 -1.62 -31.66
C LYS A 831 18.93 -1.32 -33.16
N TYR A 832 18.43 -2.27 -33.97
CA TYR A 832 18.52 -2.18 -35.43
C TYR A 832 17.78 -0.96 -36.02
N GLU A 833 16.58 -0.63 -35.53
CA GLU A 833 15.79 0.47 -36.07
C GLU A 833 16.38 1.88 -35.85
N VAL A 834 17.48 1.99 -35.12
CA VAL A 834 18.21 3.25 -34.90
C VAL A 834 19.54 3.31 -35.64
N ILE A 835 19.76 2.41 -36.62
CA ILE A 835 21.00 2.29 -37.37
C ILE A 835 21.39 3.58 -38.13
N ASP A 836 20.38 4.36 -38.56
CA ASP A 836 20.55 5.58 -39.32
C ASP A 836 20.60 6.86 -38.44
N ALA A 837 20.75 6.71 -37.15
CA ALA A 837 20.93 7.85 -36.24
C ALA A 837 22.25 8.56 -36.53
N ILE A 838 22.21 9.90 -36.54
CA ILE A 838 23.38 10.75 -36.78
C ILE A 838 23.48 11.89 -35.76
N PRO A 839 24.65 12.35 -35.35
CA PRO A 839 24.83 13.40 -34.35
C PRO A 839 24.40 14.80 -34.81
N TYR A 840 24.14 14.97 -36.10
CA TYR A 840 23.70 16.23 -36.71
C TYR A 840 22.19 16.38 -36.75
N ASN A 841 21.42 15.38 -36.32
CA ASN A 841 19.95 15.32 -36.43
C ASN A 841 19.29 16.58 -35.88
N ALA A 842 19.64 16.97 -34.65
CA ALA A 842 19.06 18.15 -34.00
C ALA A 842 19.31 19.44 -34.79
N SER A 843 20.53 19.66 -35.24
CA SER A 843 20.92 20.87 -36.00
C SER A 843 20.26 20.92 -37.38
N ILE A 844 20.18 19.80 -38.10
CA ILE A 844 19.54 19.73 -39.42
C ILE A 844 18.04 20.08 -39.30
N MET A 845 17.34 19.50 -38.33
CA MET A 845 15.91 19.79 -38.10
C MET A 845 15.70 21.26 -37.69
N THR A 846 16.53 21.81 -36.82
CA THR A 846 16.49 23.20 -36.40
C THR A 846 16.70 24.13 -37.59
N ASN A 847 17.70 23.84 -38.44
CA ASN A 847 17.95 24.64 -39.68
C ASN A 847 16.81 24.58 -40.70
N ALA A 848 16.06 23.48 -40.70
CA ALA A 848 14.81 23.38 -41.51
C ALA A 848 13.62 24.15 -40.88
N GLY A 849 13.79 24.72 -39.69
CA GLY A 849 12.80 25.50 -38.96
C GLY A 849 11.83 24.66 -38.09
N VAL A 850 12.20 23.44 -37.74
CA VAL A 850 11.49 22.64 -36.73
C VAL A 850 11.93 23.09 -35.34
N ILE A 851 11.01 23.16 -34.37
CA ILE A 851 11.36 23.39 -32.96
C ILE A 851 11.91 22.04 -32.40
N VAL A 852 13.18 22.08 -31.96
CA VAL A 852 13.86 20.87 -31.51
C VAL A 852 14.26 20.97 -30.04
N ALA A 853 13.94 19.92 -29.26
CA ALA A 853 14.43 19.71 -27.90
C ALA A 853 15.40 18.53 -27.83
N ILE A 854 16.16 18.46 -26.76
CA ILE A 854 16.92 17.29 -26.33
C ILE A 854 16.26 16.72 -25.08
N ASN A 855 15.94 15.42 -25.08
CA ASN A 855 15.30 14.72 -23.97
C ASN A 855 16.18 13.61 -23.40
N SER A 856 15.73 13.01 -22.29
CA SER A 856 16.49 11.97 -21.61
C SER A 856 16.04 10.54 -21.94
N ASP A 857 14.78 10.21 -21.83
CA ASP A 857 14.25 8.84 -21.78
C ASP A 857 15.01 7.91 -20.79
N ASP A 858 15.88 8.47 -19.96
CA ASP A 858 16.77 7.71 -19.06
C ASP A 858 17.06 8.48 -17.77
N ALA A 859 16.96 7.79 -16.62
CA ALA A 859 17.16 8.39 -15.30
C ALA A 859 18.59 8.89 -15.02
N GLU A 860 19.60 8.37 -15.73
CA GLU A 860 21.00 8.84 -15.59
C GLU A 860 21.28 10.01 -16.52
N MET A 861 20.70 10.02 -17.72
CA MET A 861 20.86 11.12 -18.67
C MET A 861 20.10 12.35 -18.22
N SER A 862 18.91 12.21 -17.66
CA SER A 862 18.03 13.32 -17.26
C SER A 862 18.71 14.36 -16.37
N ARG A 863 19.63 13.95 -15.52
CA ARG A 863 20.38 14.82 -14.60
C ARG A 863 21.59 15.53 -15.24
N ARG A 864 21.82 15.39 -16.56
CA ARG A 864 22.94 15.99 -17.28
C ARG A 864 22.57 16.49 -18.68
N LEU A 865 21.31 16.87 -18.87
CA LEU A 865 20.81 17.40 -20.14
C LEU A 865 21.58 18.62 -20.62
N ASN A 866 22.17 19.42 -19.73
CA ASN A 866 23.06 20.49 -20.07
C ASN A 866 24.26 20.02 -20.92
N GLN A 867 24.80 18.84 -20.62
CA GLN A 867 25.93 18.24 -21.37
C GLN A 867 25.46 17.65 -22.71
N GLU A 868 24.23 17.12 -22.74
CA GLU A 868 23.61 16.60 -23.95
C GLU A 868 23.33 17.76 -24.95
N ALA A 869 22.85 18.90 -24.48
CA ALA A 869 22.67 20.10 -25.29
C ALA A 869 24.01 20.62 -25.89
N ALA A 870 25.09 20.60 -25.10
CA ALA A 870 26.40 21.03 -25.51
C ALA A 870 26.97 20.25 -26.76
N LYS A 871 26.51 19.02 -26.96
CA LYS A 871 26.89 18.19 -28.13
C LYS A 871 26.34 18.78 -29.43
N SER A 872 25.23 19.50 -29.41
CA SER A 872 24.70 20.19 -30.60
C SER A 872 25.59 21.34 -31.06
N VAL A 873 26.30 22.00 -30.13
CA VAL A 873 27.34 22.97 -30.47
C VAL A 873 28.52 22.23 -31.11
N LYS A 874 28.98 21.14 -30.48
CA LYS A 874 30.15 20.39 -30.89
C LYS A 874 29.98 19.72 -32.25
N TYR A 875 28.86 19.04 -32.47
CA TYR A 875 28.64 18.27 -33.71
C TYR A 875 27.92 19.11 -34.78
N GLY A 876 26.91 19.88 -34.39
CA GLY A 876 26.06 20.60 -35.32
C GLY A 876 26.51 22.01 -35.64
N GLY A 877 27.52 22.55 -34.93
CA GLY A 877 27.96 23.92 -35.07
C GLY A 877 26.94 24.96 -34.67
N MET A 878 26.01 24.59 -33.80
CA MET A 878 24.97 25.51 -33.33
C MET A 878 25.54 26.56 -32.38
N SER A 879 24.88 27.70 -32.25
CA SER A 879 25.20 28.69 -31.22
C SER A 879 24.98 28.08 -29.82
N GLU A 880 25.72 28.54 -28.83
CA GLU A 880 25.58 28.12 -27.44
C GLU A 880 24.19 28.46 -26.91
N GLU A 881 23.64 29.60 -27.30
CA GLU A 881 22.28 30.04 -26.92
C GLU A 881 21.19 29.13 -27.51
N ASP A 882 21.29 28.76 -28.79
CA ASP A 882 20.31 27.88 -29.42
C ASP A 882 20.40 26.45 -28.87
N ALA A 883 21.62 25.98 -28.61
CA ALA A 883 21.83 24.70 -27.95
C ALA A 883 21.22 24.70 -26.52
N TRP A 884 21.37 25.81 -25.78
CA TRP A 884 20.78 25.93 -24.43
C TRP A 884 19.24 25.98 -24.48
N LYS A 885 18.66 26.61 -25.50
CA LYS A 885 17.21 26.60 -25.70
C LYS A 885 16.65 25.19 -25.91
N MET A 886 17.44 24.25 -26.45
CA MET A 886 16.98 22.86 -26.68
C MET A 886 16.62 22.11 -25.41
N VAL A 887 17.11 22.55 -24.26
CA VAL A 887 16.79 21.94 -22.93
C VAL A 887 16.05 22.90 -22.00
N THR A 888 15.63 24.05 -22.50
CA THR A 888 14.92 25.09 -21.69
C THR A 888 13.69 25.65 -22.40
N LEU A 889 13.85 26.60 -23.33
CA LEU A 889 12.75 27.27 -24.00
C LEU A 889 12.03 26.39 -25.03
N ASN A 890 12.78 25.61 -25.83
CA ASN A 890 12.16 24.77 -26.85
C ASN A 890 11.24 23.69 -26.25
N PRO A 891 11.66 22.91 -25.22
CA PRO A 891 10.72 22.01 -24.57
C PRO A 891 9.56 22.73 -23.87
N ALA A 892 9.75 23.96 -23.35
CA ALA A 892 8.64 24.77 -22.84
C ALA A 892 7.60 25.06 -23.94
N ILE A 893 8.05 25.43 -25.16
CA ILE A 893 7.17 25.65 -26.31
C ILE A 893 6.45 24.36 -26.71
N LEU A 894 7.18 23.22 -26.77
CA LEU A 894 6.59 21.93 -27.12
C LEU A 894 5.53 21.46 -26.09
N LEU A 895 5.69 21.85 -24.83
CA LEU A 895 4.74 21.56 -23.74
C LEU A 895 3.66 22.64 -23.57
N HIS A 896 3.67 23.71 -24.40
CA HIS A 896 2.77 24.87 -24.31
C HIS A 896 2.83 25.56 -22.93
N LEU A 897 4.05 25.70 -22.36
CA LEU A 897 4.35 26.31 -21.07
C LEU A 897 5.29 27.52 -21.17
N ASP A 898 5.63 27.96 -22.39
CA ASP A 898 6.61 29.01 -22.64
C ASP A 898 6.16 30.40 -22.17
N ASP A 899 4.90 30.59 -21.89
CA ASP A 899 4.37 31.76 -21.18
C ASP A 899 4.75 31.81 -19.69
N LYS A 900 5.05 30.67 -19.11
CA LYS A 900 5.29 30.51 -17.66
C LYS A 900 6.75 30.20 -17.31
N VAL A 901 7.43 29.37 -18.11
CA VAL A 901 8.80 28.85 -17.84
C VAL A 901 9.68 28.88 -19.09
N GLY A 902 10.90 28.35 -19.03
CA GLY A 902 11.81 28.14 -20.16
C GLY A 902 12.73 29.32 -20.46
N SER A 903 12.49 30.52 -19.92
CA SER A 903 13.36 31.70 -20.10
C SER A 903 13.43 32.53 -18.84
N VAL A 904 14.50 33.36 -18.72
CA VAL A 904 14.65 34.34 -17.62
C VAL A 904 14.03 35.66 -18.07
N LYS A 905 12.73 35.80 -17.82
CA LYS A 905 11.91 36.95 -18.22
C LYS A 905 11.03 37.41 -17.06
N VAL A 906 10.89 38.72 -16.91
CA VAL A 906 9.99 39.31 -15.91
C VAL A 906 8.57 38.78 -16.07
N GLY A 907 7.98 38.29 -14.96
CA GLY A 907 6.62 37.73 -14.91
C GLY A 907 6.55 36.19 -14.96
N LYS A 908 7.57 35.54 -15.49
CA LYS A 908 7.67 34.05 -15.49
C LYS A 908 7.94 33.50 -14.10
N ASP A 909 7.70 32.22 -13.93
CA ASP A 909 8.00 31.50 -12.68
C ASP A 909 9.51 31.56 -12.40
N ALA A 910 9.87 31.72 -11.16
CA ALA A 910 11.26 31.70 -10.76
C ALA A 910 11.78 30.25 -10.64
N ASP A 911 11.69 29.51 -11.76
CA ASP A 911 12.29 28.21 -11.98
C ASP A 911 13.69 28.43 -12.54
N LEU A 912 14.66 28.54 -11.65
CA LEU A 912 15.98 29.03 -11.96
C LEU A 912 17.09 28.09 -11.47
N VAL A 913 18.21 28.11 -12.19
CA VAL A 913 19.41 27.38 -11.77
C VAL A 913 20.61 28.32 -11.70
N LEU A 914 21.30 28.29 -10.57
CA LEU A 914 22.61 28.94 -10.39
C LEU A 914 23.71 27.91 -10.64
N TRP A 915 24.48 28.11 -11.69
CA TRP A 915 25.58 27.22 -12.08
C TRP A 915 26.93 27.74 -11.60
N SER A 916 27.82 26.84 -11.21
CA SER A 916 29.19 27.14 -10.78
C SER A 916 30.12 27.62 -11.91
N ASP A 917 29.73 27.31 -13.17
CA ASP A 917 30.52 27.54 -14.39
C ASP A 917 29.56 27.65 -15.57
N HIS A 918 30.09 27.86 -16.78
CA HIS A 918 29.32 27.89 -18.02
C HIS A 918 28.36 26.70 -18.14
N PRO A 919 27.05 26.90 -18.32
CA PRO A 919 26.06 25.83 -18.18
C PRO A 919 26.25 24.64 -19.12
N LEU A 920 26.81 24.87 -20.30
CA LEU A 920 27.13 23.78 -21.26
C LEU A 920 28.46 23.06 -20.96
N SER A 921 29.23 23.47 -19.94
CA SER A 921 30.47 22.86 -19.54
C SER A 921 30.22 21.53 -18.77
N VAL A 922 31.07 20.51 -19.02
CA VAL A 922 31.11 19.29 -18.23
C VAL A 922 31.54 19.52 -16.78
N TYR A 923 32.16 20.64 -16.47
CA TYR A 923 32.56 21.05 -15.11
C TYR A 923 31.44 21.78 -14.36
N ALA A 924 30.44 22.29 -15.05
CA ALA A 924 29.32 23.01 -14.44
C ALA A 924 28.55 22.13 -13.45
N LYS A 925 28.26 22.71 -12.29
CA LYS A 925 27.43 22.08 -11.25
C LYS A 925 26.28 23.03 -10.91
N ALA A 926 25.07 22.54 -10.86
CA ALA A 926 23.98 23.28 -10.27
C ALA A 926 24.29 23.52 -8.77
N GLU A 927 24.54 24.75 -8.38
CA GLU A 927 24.75 25.09 -6.99
C GLU A 927 23.42 25.25 -6.25
N LYS A 928 22.44 25.83 -6.94
CA LYS A 928 21.05 25.92 -6.45
C LYS A 928 20.07 25.71 -7.58
N THR A 929 19.02 24.96 -7.31
CA THR A 929 17.87 24.81 -8.19
C THR A 929 16.62 25.28 -7.47
N LEU A 930 15.94 26.24 -8.08
CA LEU A 930 14.74 26.87 -7.58
C LEU A 930 13.53 26.42 -8.42
N ILE A 931 12.43 26.17 -7.74
CA ILE A 931 11.10 26.00 -8.36
C ILE A 931 10.16 27.00 -7.70
N GLU A 932 9.56 27.87 -8.51
CA GLU A 932 8.65 28.92 -8.03
C GLU A 932 9.26 29.72 -6.86
N GLY A 933 10.57 30.03 -6.95
CA GLY A 933 11.30 30.78 -5.95
C GLY A 933 11.60 30.05 -4.63
N ALA A 934 11.29 28.76 -4.53
CA ALA A 934 11.71 27.91 -3.42
C ALA A 934 12.96 27.10 -3.80
N VAL A 935 13.95 27.01 -2.92
CA VAL A 935 15.21 26.30 -3.16
C VAL A 935 15.02 24.82 -2.83
N TYR A 936 14.83 23.97 -3.85
CA TYR A 936 14.68 22.51 -3.69
C TYR A 936 16.00 21.75 -3.72
N PHE A 937 17.03 22.32 -4.33
CA PHE A 937 18.39 21.80 -4.26
C PHE A 937 19.39 22.89 -3.91
N ASP A 938 20.30 22.59 -3.00
CA ASP A 938 21.43 23.41 -2.63
C ASP A 938 22.63 22.48 -2.36
N ILE A 939 23.69 22.62 -3.12
CA ILE A 939 24.86 21.73 -3.07
C ILE A 939 25.57 21.74 -1.70
N LYS A 940 25.46 22.84 -0.94
CA LYS A 940 26.00 22.91 0.42
C LYS A 940 25.15 22.09 1.39
N LYS A 941 23.82 22.24 1.32
CA LYS A 941 22.86 21.46 2.12
C LYS A 941 22.91 19.97 1.79
N ASP A 942 23.10 19.58 0.51
CA ASP A 942 23.29 18.19 0.10
C ASP A 942 24.47 17.54 0.86
N LYS A 943 25.60 18.24 0.97
CA LYS A 943 26.76 17.73 1.71
C LYS A 943 26.48 17.53 3.20
N GLU A 944 25.68 18.41 3.80
CA GLU A 944 25.23 18.29 5.19
C GLU A 944 24.28 17.12 5.37
N GLN A 945 23.31 16.96 4.47
CA GLN A 945 22.34 15.86 4.48
C GLN A 945 23.04 14.50 4.34
N ARG A 946 24.06 14.36 3.50
CA ARG A 946 24.85 13.11 3.40
C ARG A 946 25.44 12.69 4.75
N LYS A 947 26.00 13.66 5.51
CA LYS A 947 26.53 13.40 6.86
C LYS A 947 25.42 13.01 7.84
N ALA A 948 24.29 13.70 7.79
CA ALA A 948 23.13 13.43 8.65
C ALA A 948 22.53 12.04 8.39
N ILE A 949 22.36 11.66 7.14
CA ILE A 949 21.89 10.32 6.72
C ILE A 949 22.82 9.23 7.24
N GLN A 950 24.14 9.42 7.13
CA GLN A 950 25.11 8.43 7.62
C GLN A 950 25.04 8.27 9.15
N LYS A 951 24.88 9.38 9.88
CA LYS A 951 24.71 9.38 11.33
C LYS A 951 23.42 8.64 11.74
N GLU A 952 22.31 8.93 11.07
CA GLU A 952 21.02 8.28 11.32
C GLU A 952 21.08 6.79 10.99
N LYS A 953 21.69 6.41 9.85
CA LYS A 953 21.90 5.00 9.49
C LYS A 953 22.67 4.25 10.58
N ASN A 954 23.73 4.82 11.12
CA ASN A 954 24.51 4.21 12.22
C ASN A 954 23.65 4.04 13.49
N LYS A 955 22.80 5.02 13.81
CA LYS A 955 21.87 4.96 14.94
C LYS A 955 20.89 3.79 14.77
N LEU A 956 20.24 3.68 13.61
CA LEU A 956 19.28 2.62 13.30
C LEU A 956 19.94 1.21 13.30
N VAL A 957 21.19 1.11 12.81
CA VAL A 957 21.98 -0.13 12.90
C VAL A 957 22.18 -0.53 14.35
N ASN A 958 22.49 0.40 15.24
CA ASN A 958 22.66 0.10 16.67
C ASN A 958 21.34 -0.35 17.32
N LEU A 959 20.21 0.27 16.99
CA LEU A 959 18.90 -0.16 17.46
C LEU A 959 18.56 -1.58 16.97
N MET A 960 18.82 -1.91 15.70
CA MET A 960 18.60 -3.25 15.16
C MET A 960 19.52 -4.31 15.78
N ARG A 961 20.75 -3.93 16.17
CA ARG A 961 21.66 -4.83 16.89
C ARG A 961 21.13 -5.16 18.28
N ASN A 962 20.62 -4.19 19.02
CA ASN A 962 20.02 -4.40 20.34
C ASN A 962 18.83 -5.38 20.28
N GLU A 963 18.01 -5.33 19.26
CA GLU A 963 16.93 -6.32 19.02
C GLU A 963 17.47 -7.74 18.86
N LYS A 964 18.69 -7.91 18.32
CA LYS A 964 19.34 -9.22 18.19
C LYS A 964 19.67 -9.81 19.56
N ASP A 965 20.19 -8.99 20.40
CA ASP A 965 20.63 -9.44 21.73
C ASP A 965 19.44 -9.85 22.60
N ASN A 966 18.23 -9.36 22.25
CA ASN A 966 16.95 -9.76 22.84
C ASN A 966 16.31 -11.01 22.19
N GLY A 967 16.99 -11.71 21.28
CA GLY A 967 16.54 -12.98 20.69
C GLY A 967 15.43 -12.87 19.63
N VAL A 968 15.18 -11.67 19.11
CA VAL A 968 14.16 -11.45 18.06
C VAL A 968 14.61 -12.03 16.71
N LYS A 969 13.71 -12.77 16.03
CA LYS A 969 13.97 -13.33 14.69
C LYS A 969 14.19 -12.19 13.68
N LYS A 970 15.25 -12.29 12.87
CA LYS A 970 15.68 -11.26 11.94
C LYS A 970 15.45 -11.62 10.51
N ARG A 971 15.46 -10.57 9.69
CA ARG A 971 15.34 -10.60 8.23
C ARG A 971 16.72 -10.33 7.60
N THR A 972 17.14 -11.16 6.65
CA THR A 972 18.39 -10.91 5.90
C THR A 972 18.15 -9.79 4.89
N PRO A 973 19.01 -8.75 4.83
CA PRO A 973 18.96 -7.78 3.76
C PRO A 973 19.16 -8.47 2.40
N MET A 974 18.33 -8.16 1.42
CA MET A 974 18.42 -8.73 0.08
C MET A 974 18.77 -7.65 -0.92
N TRP A 975 19.64 -8.01 -1.87
CA TRP A 975 19.91 -7.14 -3.01
C TRP A 975 18.64 -7.01 -3.86
N LYS A 976 18.22 -5.75 -4.11
CA LYS A 976 17.13 -5.44 -5.02
C LYS A 976 17.72 -4.87 -6.30
N LYS A 977 17.40 -5.49 -7.45
CA LYS A 977 17.76 -4.91 -8.75
C LYS A 977 17.05 -3.57 -8.88
N LYS A 978 17.80 -2.47 -9.07
CA LYS A 978 17.21 -1.18 -9.40
C LYS A 978 16.49 -1.31 -10.74
N ARG A 979 15.23 -0.93 -10.80
CA ARG A 979 14.48 -0.78 -12.04
C ARG A 979 14.84 0.59 -12.63
N HIS A 980 15.46 0.59 -13.80
CA HIS A 980 15.51 1.78 -14.66
C HIS A 980 14.37 1.62 -15.65
N LEU A 981 13.46 2.59 -15.64
CA LEU A 981 12.34 2.64 -16.57
C LEU A 981 12.77 3.49 -17.76
N THR A 982 12.57 2.98 -18.97
CA THR A 982 12.80 3.64 -20.26
C THR A 982 11.68 3.23 -21.20
N CYS A 983 11.56 3.84 -22.37
CA CYS A 983 10.61 3.41 -23.39
C CYS A 983 10.72 1.92 -23.75
N GLU A 984 11.88 1.31 -23.53
CA GLU A 984 12.14 -0.12 -23.76
C GLU A 984 11.74 -1.02 -22.58
N SER A 985 11.29 -0.43 -21.46
CA SER A 985 10.91 -1.19 -20.26
C SER A 985 9.51 -1.81 -20.44
N LEU A 986 9.43 -3.14 -20.33
CA LEU A 986 8.20 -3.92 -20.42
C LEU A 986 7.69 -4.35 -19.04
#